data_401411bff1e830f22793c8b0261b443b
#
_entry.id   401411bff1e830f22793c8b0261b443b
#
_cell.length_a   1.000
_cell.length_b   1.000
_cell.length_c   1.000
_cell.angle_alpha   90.00
_cell.angle_beta   90.00
_cell.angle_gamma   90.00
#
_symmetry.space_group_name_H-M   'P 1'
#
loop_
_entity.id
_entity.type
_entity.pdbx_description
1 polymer ?
#
loop_
_entity_poly.entity_id
_entity_poly.type
_entity_poly.pdbx_seq_one_letter_code
_entity_poly.pdbx_strand_id
1 'polypeptide(L)'
;MRRRARSILVLSSLVVPSLVLGGSASAQVPVTQTRFELPSSNGHGAIVVSLADGARRIQQFREHLYSAEEFELDADGNEIWDGGGFATVHTRDVLFDAYFGLRGPAGSTWLPDAPIDLDASGYVGPDDDVALGTGIIAMAQSWGDLSATTYAFAPFDFPHAGFVMLLRVRNDGDQAATDVQAFSLHNLHVGNGRPATAWDVGGDLSAQNETLEHVTDAGREYFHERGFAGVVVAHALGPVAHFGAAPGQNPYAQVQAGGDLGDNPTGGTDDAVGAWQFDLGDLSPGEEAWVGVVVDHWGDPFAAPLAQGWIDDWVAGRSAAEIFDDERALWAQFHGGLTVPADLDAYEAQALRQSAAMLRMGQVRETETYLREWFDQDGVPRRTRLPSLDAPATLPAVVEHRGHGAVLASLPPGNWTYAWIRDGAYAVSAMATLGMATEARDGLSFYLQAESGRFADWNELAAYAMPPYLISLVRYLGFGVEETDFNDFGPNLEFDGFGLFLWALGHYVDETGDVAFAEDHWEDVATRVADPIIALVEPDTGLLRPDSSIWETHWNGRERHWTYTNITAARGLCDAAELAEQLGDDRRAATYRAAGLALREAIATRLVDGERALVSNLEELGAGSGYYDAAVVDAIAMGLFDPQGEIATATLAGLDAHLLTPASEVGWSRNDDQADHGGAEDLSPWGSVYDSVEWVVTDLRGAIAFRDGGDAARSDALLLWITAQTLANFGMAAETYDRDTGTYAFNTPMLGFGAGAYALALAHRGGAAIDPACGEYWEGGGGETTGGADESGSGGTSDGGSADSGSADSSGGPSSGGVSGVSADASGGSDGDTSSSAGASDDGGGCGCAADRRDVAGSLALLGLVLLRRRRR
;
A
#
# COMPACT_ATOMS: atom_id res chain seq x y z
N MET A 1 -29.21 -7.29 65.60
CA MET A 1 -29.35 -6.36 64.47
C MET A 1 -28.15 -6.58 63.54
N ARG A 2 -28.33 -7.38 62.51
CA ARG A 2 -27.29 -7.67 61.51
C ARG A 2 -27.69 -6.91 60.24
N ARG A 3 -26.90 -5.91 59.85
CA ARG A 3 -27.04 -5.23 58.54
C ARG A 3 -26.23 -6.05 57.53
N ARG A 4 -26.91 -6.56 56.54
CA ARG A 4 -26.31 -7.16 55.33
C ARG A 4 -25.89 -6.01 54.39
N ALA A 5 -24.60 -5.93 54.07
CA ALA A 5 -24.12 -5.12 52.96
C ALA A 5 -24.46 -5.85 51.65
N ARG A 6 -25.20 -5.21 50.77
CA ARG A 6 -25.37 -5.63 49.35
C ARG A 6 -24.28 -5.01 48.54
N SER A 7 -23.37 -5.82 48.05
CA SER A 7 -22.44 -5.45 47.00
C SER A 7 -23.28 -5.24 45.74
N ILE A 8 -23.25 -3.99 45.21
CA ILE A 8 -23.77 -3.66 43.88
C ILE A 8 -22.59 -3.86 42.94
N LEU A 9 -22.70 -4.89 42.12
CA LEU A 9 -21.85 -5.03 40.93
C LEU A 9 -22.29 -3.97 39.93
N VAL A 10 -21.47 -2.93 39.74
CA VAL A 10 -21.66 -1.98 38.63
C VAL A 10 -21.00 -2.64 37.44
N LEU A 11 -21.79 -3.23 36.55
CA LEU A 11 -21.36 -3.47 35.18
C LEU A 11 -21.23 -2.10 34.52
N SER A 12 -20.04 -1.69 34.26
CA SER A 12 -19.76 -0.57 33.35
C SER A 12 -20.05 -1.08 31.95
N SER A 13 -21.27 -0.81 31.44
CA SER A 13 -21.53 -0.89 30.01
C SER A 13 -20.74 0.25 29.36
N LEU A 14 -19.76 -0.08 28.56
CA LEU A 14 -19.15 0.82 27.60
C LEU A 14 -20.26 1.35 26.70
N VAL A 15 -20.64 2.58 26.92
CA VAL A 15 -21.49 3.35 26.01
C VAL A 15 -20.56 4.00 25.02
N VAL A 16 -20.39 3.35 23.87
CA VAL A 16 -19.91 4.02 22.68
C VAL A 16 -20.89 5.18 22.41
N PRO A 17 -20.43 6.42 22.19
CA PRO A 17 -21.32 7.50 21.88
C PRO A 17 -22.08 7.17 20.59
N SER A 18 -23.36 6.88 20.72
CA SER A 18 -24.25 6.63 19.58
C SER A 18 -24.30 7.90 18.74
N LEU A 19 -23.80 7.82 17.51
CA LEU A 19 -24.02 8.84 16.49
C LEU A 19 -25.52 9.03 16.28
N VAL A 20 -26.08 10.04 16.83
CA VAL A 20 -27.47 10.42 16.55
C VAL A 20 -27.46 11.34 15.33
N LEU A 21 -27.51 10.73 14.15
CA LEU A 21 -27.85 11.43 12.92
C LEU A 21 -29.37 11.73 12.95
N GLY A 22 -29.72 12.99 13.05
CA GLY A 22 -31.11 13.43 13.02
C GLY A 22 -31.70 13.33 11.62
N GLY A 23 -32.63 12.40 11.42
CA GLY A 23 -33.53 12.38 10.28
C GLY A 23 -33.63 11.04 9.56
N SER A 24 -34.71 10.30 9.86
CA SER A 24 -35.08 8.95 9.41
C SER A 24 -34.30 7.83 10.09
N ALA A 25 -35.04 6.83 10.57
CA ALA A 25 -34.47 5.65 11.23
C ALA A 25 -33.67 4.82 10.21
N SER A 26 -32.42 5.21 9.99
CA SER A 26 -31.44 4.33 9.37
C SER A 26 -31.04 3.30 10.42
N ALA A 27 -30.98 2.04 10.04
CA ALA A 27 -30.39 0.99 10.84
C ALA A 27 -28.99 1.47 11.25
N GLN A 28 -28.66 1.34 12.53
CA GLN A 28 -27.34 1.72 13.03
C GLN A 28 -26.32 0.78 12.39
N VAL A 29 -25.42 1.33 11.58
CA VAL A 29 -24.34 0.57 10.95
C VAL A 29 -23.52 -0.10 12.04
N PRO A 30 -23.34 -1.42 12.02
CA PRO A 30 -22.50 -2.10 12.99
C PRO A 30 -21.03 -1.75 12.70
N VAL A 31 -20.40 -1.03 13.61
CA VAL A 31 -19.00 -0.63 13.50
C VAL A 31 -18.18 -1.43 14.49
N THR A 32 -17.15 -2.09 14.01
CA THR A 32 -16.29 -2.94 14.84
C THR A 32 -14.84 -2.55 14.63
N GLN A 33 -14.22 -1.99 15.66
CA GLN A 33 -12.79 -1.79 15.66
C GLN A 33 -12.07 -3.11 15.84
N THR A 34 -11.12 -3.39 14.98
CA THR A 34 -10.44 -4.68 14.95
C THR A 34 -8.93 -4.57 14.82
N ARG A 35 -8.40 -3.39 14.43
CA ARG A 35 -6.96 -3.18 14.32
C ARG A 35 -6.46 -2.17 15.36
N PHE A 36 -5.37 -2.53 16.01
CA PHE A 36 -4.72 -1.72 17.05
C PHE A 36 -3.26 -1.40 16.72
N GLU A 37 -2.76 -1.81 15.58
CA GLU A 37 -1.44 -1.48 15.07
C GLU A 37 -1.55 -0.32 14.08
N LEU A 38 -0.91 0.79 14.43
CA LEU A 38 -0.95 2.03 13.67
C LEU A 38 0.43 2.33 13.07
N PRO A 39 0.55 2.50 11.75
CA PRO A 39 1.80 2.90 11.12
C PRO A 39 2.04 4.39 11.16
N SER A 40 3.31 4.79 11.20
CA SER A 40 3.78 6.12 10.86
C SER A 40 5.00 6.02 9.97
N SER A 41 5.05 6.82 8.89
CA SER A 41 6.15 6.81 7.92
C SER A 41 6.42 8.21 7.39
N ASN A 42 7.68 8.45 7.06
CA ASN A 42 8.13 9.65 6.34
C ASN A 42 8.49 9.38 4.86
N GLY A 43 8.23 8.16 4.38
CA GLY A 43 8.59 7.72 3.03
C GLY A 43 10.00 7.13 2.92
N HIS A 44 10.81 7.19 3.96
CA HIS A 44 12.13 6.56 4.04
C HIS A 44 12.08 5.30 4.90
N GLY A 45 11.45 5.38 6.06
CA GLY A 45 11.22 4.26 6.96
C GLY A 45 9.84 4.31 7.58
N ALA A 46 9.50 3.30 8.38
CA ALA A 46 8.21 3.24 9.04
C ALA A 46 8.33 2.64 10.43
N ILE A 47 7.51 3.14 11.35
CA ILE A 47 7.24 2.49 12.62
C ILE A 47 5.82 1.95 12.67
N VAL A 48 5.62 0.91 13.49
CA VAL A 48 4.30 0.42 13.86
C VAL A 48 4.15 0.51 15.36
N VAL A 49 3.11 1.22 15.79
CA VAL A 49 2.75 1.39 17.19
C VAL A 49 1.56 0.53 17.52
N SER A 50 1.67 -0.32 18.53
CA SER A 50 0.55 -1.12 19.02
C SER A 50 -0.14 -0.45 20.20
N LEU A 51 -1.46 -0.35 20.12
CA LEU A 51 -2.35 0.05 21.22
C LEU A 51 -3.01 -1.15 21.90
N ALA A 52 -2.75 -2.36 21.41
CA ALA A 52 -3.35 -3.59 21.92
C ALA A 52 -2.94 -3.91 23.36
N ASP A 53 -3.82 -4.57 24.09
CA ASP A 53 -3.57 -4.97 25.48
C ASP A 53 -2.34 -5.90 25.56
N GLY A 54 -1.39 -5.54 26.42
CA GLY A 54 -0.13 -6.27 26.58
C GLY A 54 0.94 -6.01 25.53
N ALA A 55 0.68 -5.10 24.56
CA ALA A 55 1.62 -4.77 23.48
C ALA A 55 1.70 -3.26 23.19
N ARG A 56 1.38 -2.39 24.15
CA ARG A 56 1.34 -0.93 24.02
C ARG A 56 2.74 -0.35 23.93
N ARG A 57 3.28 -0.28 22.71
CA ARG A 57 4.64 0.13 22.43
C ARG A 57 4.86 0.37 20.94
N ILE A 58 6.00 0.96 20.57
CA ILE A 58 6.52 0.82 19.21
C ILE A 58 7.01 -0.62 19.09
N GLN A 59 6.45 -1.38 18.15
CA GLN A 59 6.73 -2.80 18.00
C GLN A 59 7.47 -3.16 16.72
N GLN A 60 7.61 -2.21 15.79
CA GLN A 60 8.41 -2.35 14.57
C GLN A 60 9.06 -1.03 14.24
N PHE A 61 10.28 -1.09 13.71
CA PHE A 61 10.95 -0.03 13.00
C PHE A 61 11.59 -0.60 11.75
N ARG A 62 11.02 -0.29 10.61
CA ARG A 62 11.54 -0.71 9.31
C ARG A 62 12.46 0.34 8.76
N GLU A 63 13.67 -0.08 8.37
CA GLU A 63 14.66 0.79 7.76
C GLU A 63 14.27 1.26 6.35
N HIS A 64 13.32 0.56 5.72
CA HIS A 64 12.67 0.91 4.46
C HIS A 64 11.18 0.70 4.55
N LEU A 65 10.43 1.48 3.79
CA LEU A 65 8.97 1.38 3.76
C LEU A 65 8.49 0.06 3.12
N TYR A 66 9.27 -0.47 2.21
CA TYR A 66 8.98 -1.63 1.38
C TYR A 66 9.77 -2.87 1.80
N SER A 67 9.36 -4.02 1.27
CA SER A 67 10.12 -5.28 1.41
C SER A 67 11.30 -5.30 0.46
N ALA A 68 12.43 -5.81 0.94
CA ALA A 68 13.65 -5.97 0.18
C ALA A 68 13.75 -7.32 -0.51
N GLU A 69 14.44 -7.35 -1.62
CA GLU A 69 14.68 -8.55 -2.40
C GLU A 69 16.17 -8.91 -2.44
N GLU A 70 16.46 -10.20 -2.36
CA GLU A 70 17.80 -10.77 -2.46
C GLU A 70 17.90 -11.64 -3.71
N PHE A 71 18.89 -11.39 -4.54
CA PHE A 71 19.11 -12.08 -5.81
C PHE A 71 20.28 -13.03 -5.76
N GLU A 72 20.16 -14.19 -6.41
CA GLU A 72 21.30 -15.03 -6.80
C GLU A 72 22.02 -14.39 -7.99
N LEU A 73 23.34 -14.53 -8.05
CA LEU A 73 24.16 -14.01 -9.15
C LEU A 73 24.67 -15.14 -10.04
N ASP A 74 24.67 -14.89 -11.35
CA ASP A 74 25.33 -15.75 -12.32
C ASP A 74 26.88 -15.62 -12.27
N ALA A 75 27.57 -16.39 -13.12
CA ALA A 75 29.03 -16.36 -13.18
C ALA A 75 29.60 -15.02 -13.66
N ASP A 76 28.80 -14.22 -14.32
CA ASP A 76 29.17 -12.90 -14.85
C ASP A 76 28.77 -11.78 -13.85
N GLY A 77 28.12 -12.13 -12.72
CA GLY A 77 27.69 -11.20 -11.67
C GLY A 77 26.36 -10.52 -11.96
N ASN A 78 25.56 -11.03 -12.89
CA ASN A 78 24.21 -10.53 -13.12
C ASN A 78 23.22 -11.25 -12.20
N GLU A 79 22.16 -10.57 -11.84
CA GLU A 79 21.05 -11.12 -11.05
C GLU A 79 20.36 -12.21 -11.85
N ILE A 80 20.26 -13.42 -11.27
CA ILE A 80 19.56 -14.53 -11.87
C ILE A 80 18.07 -14.37 -11.55
N TRP A 81 17.31 -14.27 -12.63
CA TRP A 81 15.89 -14.38 -12.58
C TRP A 81 15.49 -15.71 -13.22
N ASP A 82 15.25 -16.73 -12.42
CA ASP A 82 15.00 -18.08 -12.89
C ASP A 82 13.52 -18.35 -13.24
N GLY A 83 12.68 -17.31 -13.25
CA GLY A 83 11.28 -17.43 -13.63
C GLY A 83 10.44 -18.34 -12.73
N GLY A 84 10.95 -18.75 -11.60
CA GLY A 84 10.28 -19.71 -10.71
C GLY A 84 10.81 -19.73 -9.30
N GLY A 85 11.89 -19.02 -9.03
CA GLY A 85 12.43 -18.80 -7.71
C GLY A 85 12.25 -17.34 -7.34
N PHE A 86 11.44 -17.07 -6.34
CA PHE A 86 11.49 -15.78 -5.72
C PHE A 86 12.90 -15.56 -5.17
N ALA A 87 13.48 -14.43 -5.49
CA ALA A 87 14.44 -13.84 -4.60
C ALA A 87 13.81 -13.85 -3.20
N THR A 88 14.60 -14.11 -2.19
CA THR A 88 14.10 -14.10 -0.83
C THR A 88 13.68 -12.68 -0.49
N VAL A 89 12.40 -12.45 -0.27
CA VAL A 89 11.89 -11.14 0.14
C VAL A 89 12.09 -11.00 1.64
N HIS A 90 12.74 -9.93 2.05
CA HIS A 90 13.00 -9.63 3.44
C HIS A 90 12.26 -8.38 3.86
N THR A 91 11.51 -8.48 4.92
CA THR A 91 11.11 -7.32 5.69
C THR A 91 12.14 -7.12 6.79
N ARG A 92 12.78 -5.97 6.81
CA ARG A 92 13.83 -5.70 7.80
C ARG A 92 13.26 -4.79 8.87
N ASP A 93 12.95 -5.44 9.99
CA ASP A 93 12.58 -4.77 11.24
C ASP A 93 13.80 -4.71 12.15
N VAL A 94 14.28 -3.50 12.42
CA VAL A 94 15.46 -3.25 13.25
C VAL A 94 15.10 -2.96 14.71
N LEU A 95 13.88 -3.25 15.14
CA LEU A 95 13.41 -2.98 16.49
C LEU A 95 12.64 -4.18 17.04
N PHE A 96 12.99 -4.64 18.23
CA PHE A 96 12.14 -5.54 18.99
C PHE A 96 11.04 -4.78 19.73
N ASP A 97 11.40 -3.75 20.51
CA ASP A 97 10.45 -2.82 21.11
C ASP A 97 11.09 -1.51 21.58
N ALA A 98 10.26 -0.44 21.65
CA ALA A 98 10.62 0.80 22.32
C ALA A 98 9.40 1.40 23.04
N TYR A 99 9.61 1.88 24.26
CA TYR A 99 8.57 2.44 25.11
C TYR A 99 9.13 3.26 26.27
N PHE A 100 8.25 3.95 26.98
CA PHE A 100 8.61 4.68 28.19
C PHE A 100 8.20 3.93 29.46
N GLY A 101 8.85 4.31 30.58
CA GLY A 101 8.46 4.00 31.93
C GLY A 101 8.30 5.27 32.74
N LEU A 102 7.66 5.15 33.90
CA LEU A 102 7.38 6.27 34.78
C LEU A 102 7.59 5.85 36.23
N ARG A 103 8.21 6.76 37.01
CA ARG A 103 8.31 6.67 38.47
C ARG A 103 7.73 7.94 39.08
N GLY A 104 6.98 7.76 40.15
CA GLY A 104 6.37 8.85 40.92
C GLY A 104 5.86 8.36 42.26
N PRO A 105 4.99 9.09 42.94
CA PRO A 105 4.48 8.71 44.27
C PRO A 105 3.78 7.34 44.31
N ALA A 106 3.27 6.85 43.19
CA ALA A 106 2.64 5.53 43.05
C ALA A 106 3.65 4.39 42.88
N GLY A 107 4.94 4.67 42.77
CA GLY A 107 6.00 3.70 42.46
C GLY A 107 6.47 3.77 41.03
N SER A 108 7.15 2.69 40.54
CA SER A 108 7.68 2.59 39.18
C SER A 108 6.82 1.64 38.33
N THR A 109 6.65 1.98 37.07
CA THR A 109 6.01 1.12 36.07
C THR A 109 6.62 1.33 34.69
N TRP A 110 6.57 0.31 33.83
CA TRP A 110 6.68 0.48 32.39
C TRP A 110 5.30 0.80 31.83
N LEU A 111 5.21 1.79 30.95
CA LEU A 111 3.92 2.23 30.40
C LEU A 111 3.15 1.17 29.60
N PRO A 112 3.79 0.18 28.91
CA PRO A 112 3.05 -0.94 28.35
C PRO A 112 2.13 -1.68 29.35
N ASP A 113 2.48 -1.69 30.64
CA ASP A 113 1.71 -2.31 31.70
C ASP A 113 0.68 -1.36 32.34
N ALA A 114 0.73 -0.06 32.04
CA ALA A 114 -0.18 0.95 32.60
C ALA A 114 -1.54 0.96 31.85
N PRO A 115 -2.65 1.33 32.52
CA PRO A 115 -3.93 1.50 31.86
C PRO A 115 -3.88 2.51 30.71
N ILE A 116 -4.51 2.20 29.60
CA ILE A 116 -4.65 3.09 28.44
C ILE A 116 -6.07 3.65 28.35
N ASP A 117 -6.18 4.89 27.93
CA ASP A 117 -7.43 5.51 27.51
C ASP A 117 -7.48 5.46 25.97
N LEU A 118 -8.23 4.53 25.42
CA LEU A 118 -8.35 4.36 23.97
C LEU A 118 -9.11 5.53 23.31
N ASP A 119 -10.01 6.20 24.04
CA ASP A 119 -10.73 7.35 23.49
C ASP A 119 -9.82 8.58 23.32
N ALA A 120 -8.70 8.61 24.05
CA ALA A 120 -7.65 9.63 23.96
C ALA A 120 -6.37 9.13 23.28
N SER A 121 -6.45 7.99 22.56
CA SER A 121 -5.33 7.36 21.87
C SER A 121 -5.63 7.17 20.38
N GLY A 122 -4.59 7.19 19.55
CA GLY A 122 -4.70 7.07 18.10
C GLY A 122 -3.95 8.20 17.38
N TYR A 123 -4.28 8.45 16.12
CA TYR A 123 -3.65 9.53 15.37
C TYR A 123 -4.08 10.90 15.90
N VAL A 124 -3.09 11.78 16.09
CA VAL A 124 -3.28 13.16 16.50
C VAL A 124 -3.73 14.00 15.31
N GLY A 125 -4.63 14.96 15.55
CA GLY A 125 -4.97 15.97 14.55
C GLY A 125 -3.93 17.10 14.48
N PRO A 126 -3.89 17.83 13.37
CA PRO A 126 -3.02 18.99 13.25
C PRO A 126 -3.38 20.11 14.23
N ASP A 127 -4.66 20.26 14.61
CA ASP A 127 -5.17 21.30 15.48
C ASP A 127 -5.56 20.80 16.87
N ASP A 128 -5.89 19.51 17.02
CA ASP A 128 -6.39 18.88 18.24
C ASP A 128 -5.59 17.61 18.57
N ASP A 129 -5.44 17.29 19.87
CA ASP A 129 -4.63 16.16 20.31
C ASP A 129 -5.14 14.77 19.86
N VAL A 130 -6.37 14.63 19.41
CA VAL A 130 -6.97 13.33 19.02
C VAL A 130 -7.94 13.41 17.83
N ALA A 131 -7.68 14.22 16.83
CA ALA A 131 -8.64 14.45 15.75
C ALA A 131 -8.22 14.01 14.34
N LEU A 132 -7.45 12.96 14.18
CA LEU A 132 -7.00 12.39 12.90
C LEU A 132 -6.38 13.40 11.90
N GLY A 133 -5.53 12.93 11.04
CA GLY A 133 -4.94 13.70 9.94
C GLY A 133 -3.44 13.90 10.03
N THR A 134 -2.74 13.18 10.90
CA THR A 134 -1.27 13.21 10.96
C THR A 134 -0.68 11.80 10.99
N GLY A 135 0.65 11.72 10.92
CA GLY A 135 1.41 10.51 11.25
C GLY A 135 1.77 10.38 12.72
N ILE A 136 1.35 11.31 13.58
CA ILE A 136 1.65 11.28 15.00
C ILE A 136 0.66 10.37 15.72
N ILE A 137 1.16 9.37 16.44
CA ILE A 137 0.35 8.39 17.19
C ILE A 137 0.50 8.68 18.67
N ALA A 138 -0.62 8.92 19.36
CA ALA A 138 -0.68 9.13 20.79
C ALA A 138 -1.12 7.86 21.53
N MET A 139 -0.47 7.55 22.67
CA MET A 139 -0.89 6.56 23.65
C MET A 139 -1.11 7.26 24.99
N ALA A 140 -2.37 7.49 25.36
CA ALA A 140 -2.74 8.16 26.60
C ALA A 140 -2.88 7.13 27.74
N GLN A 141 -2.08 7.28 28.77
CA GLN A 141 -1.99 6.32 29.89
C GLN A 141 -2.00 7.07 31.24
N SER A 142 -2.22 6.33 32.32
CA SER A 142 -2.23 6.90 33.67
C SER A 142 -1.49 6.02 34.68
N TRP A 143 -0.81 6.65 35.62
CA TRP A 143 -0.14 5.99 36.72
C TRP A 143 -0.28 6.79 38.02
N GLY A 144 -1.15 6.34 38.92
CA GLY A 144 -1.55 7.13 40.09
C GLY A 144 -2.27 8.40 39.68
N ASP A 145 -1.78 9.55 40.16
CA ASP A 145 -2.29 10.89 39.84
C ASP A 145 -1.57 11.53 38.63
N LEU A 146 -0.68 10.78 37.97
CA LEU A 146 0.02 11.22 36.77
C LEU A 146 -0.69 10.71 35.51
N SER A 147 -0.94 11.59 34.57
CA SER A 147 -1.21 11.22 33.17
C SER A 147 0.09 11.24 32.38
N ALA A 148 0.22 10.26 31.49
CA ALA A 148 1.38 10.09 30.62
C ALA A 148 0.90 9.86 29.19
N THR A 149 1.27 10.73 28.26
CA THR A 149 0.97 10.54 26.84
C THR A 149 2.28 10.33 26.09
N THR A 150 2.43 9.14 25.52
CA THR A 150 3.50 8.86 24.57
C THR A 150 3.06 9.26 23.18
N TYR A 151 3.87 10.04 22.47
CA TYR A 151 3.71 10.35 21.04
C TYR A 151 4.82 9.66 20.27
N ALA A 152 4.46 8.92 19.21
CA ALA A 152 5.42 8.24 18.35
C ALA A 152 5.12 8.56 16.90
N PHE A 153 6.15 8.89 16.13
CA PHE A 153 6.00 9.22 14.71
C PHE A 153 7.33 9.13 13.96
N ALA A 154 7.25 8.85 12.65
CA ALA A 154 8.34 9.10 11.72
C ALA A 154 8.24 10.57 11.28
N PRO A 155 9.28 11.41 11.52
CA PRO A 155 9.16 12.86 11.33
C PRO A 155 8.91 13.25 9.87
N PHE A 156 8.00 14.17 9.64
CA PHE A 156 7.49 14.60 8.33
C PHE A 156 8.60 15.04 7.35
N ASP A 157 9.62 15.74 7.83
CA ASP A 157 10.70 16.35 7.06
C ASP A 157 12.07 15.70 7.30
N PHE A 158 12.12 14.58 8.01
CA PHE A 158 13.38 13.87 8.26
C PHE A 158 13.79 13.08 7.01
N PRO A 159 15.01 13.27 6.48
CA PRO A 159 15.39 12.74 5.17
C PRO A 159 15.90 11.29 5.18
N HIS A 160 15.78 10.60 6.30
CA HIS A 160 16.24 9.21 6.49
C HIS A 160 15.17 8.37 7.18
N ALA A 161 15.42 7.07 7.26
CA ALA A 161 14.64 6.19 8.10
C ALA A 161 14.90 6.50 9.58
N GLY A 162 13.91 7.05 10.25
CA GLY A 162 14.03 7.45 11.64
C GLY A 162 12.67 7.61 12.29
N PHE A 163 12.69 7.68 13.61
CA PHE A 163 11.47 7.96 14.37
C PHE A 163 11.76 8.81 15.61
N VAL A 164 10.69 9.39 16.11
CA VAL A 164 10.68 10.14 17.37
C VAL A 164 9.67 9.50 18.31
N MET A 165 10.04 9.29 19.56
CA MET A 165 9.12 9.03 20.65
C MET A 165 9.25 10.08 21.72
N LEU A 166 8.13 10.71 22.10
CA LEU A 166 8.07 11.77 23.10
C LEU A 166 7.14 11.34 24.24
N LEU A 167 7.44 11.77 25.44
CA LEU A 167 6.60 11.54 26.59
C LEU A 167 6.22 12.87 27.23
N ARG A 168 4.91 13.14 27.32
CA ARG A 168 4.35 14.22 28.14
C ARG A 168 3.82 13.60 29.42
N VAL A 169 4.32 14.07 30.56
CA VAL A 169 3.84 13.69 31.91
C VAL A 169 3.19 14.89 32.53
N ARG A 170 1.98 14.75 33.07
CA ARG A 170 1.24 15.81 33.76
C ARG A 170 0.73 15.31 35.11
N ASN A 171 0.78 16.16 36.12
CA ASN A 171 0.18 15.87 37.40
C ASN A 171 -1.29 16.32 37.43
N ASP A 172 -2.22 15.37 37.36
CA ASP A 172 -3.66 15.61 37.43
C ASP A 172 -4.21 15.54 38.86
N GLY A 173 -3.34 15.25 39.85
CA GLY A 173 -3.67 15.26 41.27
C GLY A 173 -3.85 16.67 41.83
N ASP A 174 -4.31 16.75 43.08
CA ASP A 174 -4.47 18.01 43.84
C ASP A 174 -3.26 18.32 44.72
N GLN A 175 -2.26 17.46 44.75
CA GLN A 175 -1.00 17.62 45.47
C GLN A 175 0.17 17.56 44.48
N ALA A 176 1.32 18.16 44.88
CA ALA A 176 2.55 18.01 44.10
C ALA A 176 2.99 16.53 44.07
N ALA A 177 3.28 16.05 42.89
CA ALA A 177 3.95 14.76 42.70
C ALA A 177 5.46 15.01 42.81
N THR A 178 6.08 14.37 43.80
CA THR A 178 7.51 14.60 44.09
C THR A 178 8.37 13.52 43.46
N ASP A 179 9.61 13.92 43.08
CA ASP A 179 10.63 13.01 42.54
C ASP A 179 10.12 12.20 41.33
N VAL A 180 9.49 12.90 40.38
CA VAL A 180 8.96 12.28 39.18
C VAL A 180 10.11 12.04 38.20
N GLN A 181 10.19 10.82 37.70
CA GLN A 181 11.21 10.38 36.74
C GLN A 181 10.55 9.63 35.59
N ALA A 182 11.07 9.86 34.38
CA ALA A 182 10.73 9.08 33.20
C ALA A 182 11.89 8.16 32.82
N PHE A 183 11.57 7.07 32.18
CA PHE A 183 12.54 6.14 31.62
C PHE A 183 12.21 5.88 30.15
N SER A 184 13.21 5.78 29.28
CA SER A 184 13.04 5.20 27.95
C SER A 184 13.71 3.83 27.90
N LEU A 185 13.15 2.93 27.14
CA LEU A 185 13.79 1.67 26.79
C LEU A 185 13.68 1.51 25.27
N HIS A 186 14.79 1.14 24.64
CA HIS A 186 14.84 0.81 23.23
C HIS A 186 15.68 -0.46 23.08
N ASN A 187 15.07 -1.47 22.50
CA ASN A 187 15.67 -2.74 22.16
C ASN A 187 15.70 -2.83 20.64
N LEU A 188 16.86 -2.45 20.06
CA LEU A 188 17.07 -2.46 18.63
C LEU A 188 17.74 -3.76 18.21
N HIS A 189 17.50 -4.23 17.02
CA HIS A 189 18.08 -5.44 16.46
C HIS A 189 18.75 -5.12 15.12
N VAL A 190 20.03 -4.84 15.15
CA VAL A 190 20.86 -4.55 13.96
C VAL A 190 21.89 -5.62 13.68
N GLY A 191 21.81 -6.75 14.37
CA GLY A 191 22.78 -7.86 14.32
C GLY A 191 22.59 -8.84 13.17
N ASN A 192 23.33 -9.96 13.23
CA ASN A 192 23.24 -11.03 12.23
C ASN A 192 22.06 -11.94 12.52
N GLY A 193 21.29 -12.26 11.52
CA GLY A 193 20.24 -13.27 11.63
C GLY A 193 19.28 -13.12 10.48
N ARG A 194 18.65 -14.19 10.08
CA ARG A 194 17.59 -14.12 9.09
C ARG A 194 16.24 -13.96 9.79
N PRO A 195 15.35 -13.15 9.22
CA PRO A 195 13.94 -13.29 9.51
C PRO A 195 13.54 -14.77 9.40
N ALA A 196 12.71 -15.24 10.30
CA ALA A 196 12.35 -16.66 10.34
C ALA A 196 11.68 -17.15 9.06
N THR A 197 11.02 -16.25 8.32
CA THR A 197 10.42 -16.51 7.01
C THR A 197 10.44 -15.25 6.14
N ALA A 198 10.39 -15.43 4.82
CA ALA A 198 10.31 -14.34 3.85
C ALA A 198 9.04 -13.45 4.00
N TRP A 199 8.03 -13.95 4.68
CA TRP A 199 6.75 -13.28 4.92
C TRP A 199 6.52 -12.98 6.40
N ASP A 200 7.56 -13.07 7.22
CA ASP A 200 7.45 -12.75 8.63
C ASP A 200 7.40 -11.23 8.78
N VAL A 201 6.20 -10.73 8.94
CA VAL A 201 5.91 -9.30 9.11
C VAL A 201 6.45 -8.76 10.43
N GLY A 202 6.86 -9.65 11.32
CA GLY A 202 7.52 -9.34 12.57
C GLY A 202 8.93 -9.90 12.62
N GLY A 203 9.55 -10.10 11.44
CA GLY A 203 10.89 -10.66 11.32
C GLY A 203 11.93 -9.72 11.86
N ASP A 204 12.09 -9.72 13.18
CA ASP A 204 13.19 -9.04 13.84
C ASP A 204 14.50 -9.52 13.27
N LEU A 205 15.40 -8.61 13.01
CA LEU A 205 16.79 -8.97 12.89
C LEU A 205 17.24 -9.62 14.20
N SER A 206 18.13 -10.58 14.09
CA SER A 206 18.71 -11.17 15.29
C SER A 206 19.55 -10.14 16.05
N ALA A 207 19.45 -10.17 17.36
CA ALA A 207 20.34 -9.43 18.25
C ALA A 207 21.77 -9.98 18.34
N GLN A 208 22.20 -10.88 17.42
CA GLN A 208 23.54 -11.50 17.47
C GLN A 208 24.57 -10.62 16.79
N ASN A 209 25.75 -10.50 17.42
CA ASN A 209 26.89 -9.72 16.91
C ASN A 209 26.62 -8.22 16.74
N GLU A 210 25.76 -7.66 17.53
CA GLU A 210 25.57 -6.21 17.65
C GLU A 210 26.39 -5.65 18.81
N THR A 211 26.62 -4.34 18.78
CA THR A 211 27.32 -3.63 19.84
C THR A 211 26.59 -2.34 20.16
N LEU A 212 26.33 -2.12 21.45
CA LEU A 212 25.72 -0.89 21.96
C LEU A 212 26.74 -0.10 22.78
N GLU A 213 26.84 1.20 22.52
CA GLU A 213 27.71 2.11 23.22
C GLU A 213 26.96 3.40 23.56
N HIS A 214 27.00 3.79 24.84
CA HIS A 214 26.55 5.11 25.27
C HIS A 214 27.67 6.15 25.05
N VAL A 215 27.31 7.27 24.43
CA VAL A 215 28.24 8.33 24.02
C VAL A 215 27.70 9.68 24.53
N THR A 216 28.55 10.44 25.19
CA THR A 216 28.28 11.84 25.55
C THR A 216 29.14 12.73 24.66
N ASP A 217 28.52 13.58 23.85
CA ASP A 217 29.19 14.56 23.02
C ASP A 217 28.58 15.94 23.16
N ALA A 218 29.42 16.96 23.45
CA ALA A 218 29.04 18.34 23.66
C ALA A 218 27.89 18.52 24.70
N GLY A 219 27.76 17.59 25.64
CA GLY A 219 26.70 17.58 26.67
C GLY A 219 25.36 17.02 26.21
N ARG A 220 25.36 16.33 25.10
CA ARG A 220 24.22 15.54 24.56
C ARG A 220 24.50 14.07 24.75
N GLU A 221 23.45 13.28 24.93
CA GLU A 221 23.52 11.87 25.25
C GLU A 221 22.99 11.03 24.08
N TYR A 222 23.80 10.04 23.66
CA TYR A 222 23.48 9.15 22.55
C TYR A 222 23.67 7.69 22.94
N PHE A 223 22.93 6.80 22.25
CA PHE A 223 23.32 5.42 22.08
C PHE A 223 23.65 5.16 20.61
N HIS A 224 24.78 4.49 20.38
CA HIS A 224 25.16 3.98 19.08
C HIS A 224 25.04 2.46 19.11
N GLU A 225 24.10 1.92 18.39
CA GLU A 225 23.94 0.48 18.22
C GLU A 225 24.35 0.09 16.81
N ARG A 226 25.34 -0.79 16.70
CA ARG A 226 25.95 -1.19 15.43
C ARG A 226 25.87 -2.68 15.25
N GLY A 227 25.57 -3.08 14.04
CA GLY A 227 25.55 -4.48 13.66
C GLY A 227 25.69 -4.66 12.16
N PHE A 228 25.25 -5.78 11.72
CA PHE A 228 25.27 -6.14 10.30
C PHE A 228 24.36 -5.27 9.44
N ALA A 229 23.18 -4.91 9.98
CA ALA A 229 22.21 -4.07 9.29
C ALA A 229 22.61 -2.59 9.20
N GLY A 230 23.72 -2.20 9.81
CA GLY A 230 24.16 -0.81 9.82
C GLY A 230 24.33 -0.27 11.24
N VAL A 231 23.95 0.96 11.43
CA VAL A 231 23.95 1.63 12.73
C VAL A 231 22.62 2.32 12.98
N VAL A 232 22.14 2.19 14.21
CA VAL A 232 21.07 3.03 14.75
C VAL A 232 21.68 3.97 15.78
N VAL A 233 21.39 5.25 15.64
CA VAL A 233 21.76 6.29 16.62
C VAL A 233 20.50 6.79 17.29
N ALA A 234 20.44 6.66 18.61
CA ALA A 234 19.39 7.23 19.43
C ALA A 234 19.94 8.43 20.21
N HIS A 235 19.17 9.53 20.29
CA HIS A 235 19.50 10.77 21.00
C HIS A 235 18.44 11.09 22.04
N ALA A 236 18.87 11.34 23.28
CA ALA A 236 17.99 11.72 24.39
C ALA A 236 17.61 13.20 24.34
N LEU A 237 16.32 13.50 24.45
CA LEU A 237 15.76 14.84 24.56
C LEU A 237 15.29 15.07 26.00
N GLY A 238 16.11 15.74 26.83
CA GLY A 238 15.78 16.08 28.21
C GLY A 238 16.92 15.88 29.18
N PRO A 239 16.68 16.14 30.48
CA PRO A 239 17.71 16.05 31.52
C PRO A 239 17.99 14.58 31.88
N VAL A 240 18.97 13.97 31.26
CA VAL A 240 19.41 12.61 31.58
C VAL A 240 20.09 12.58 32.93
N ALA A 241 19.57 11.82 33.87
CA ALA A 241 20.14 11.59 35.20
C ALA A 241 21.04 10.34 35.25
N HIS A 242 20.55 9.27 34.61
CA HIS A 242 21.24 8.00 34.53
C HIS A 242 20.98 7.30 33.18
N PHE A 243 21.80 6.33 32.84
CA PHE A 243 21.65 5.50 31.66
C PHE A 243 22.01 4.03 31.96
N GLY A 244 21.64 3.13 31.08
CA GLY A 244 21.98 1.72 31.22
C GLY A 244 22.01 1.01 29.88
N ALA A 245 22.98 0.08 29.72
CA ALA A 245 23.09 -0.80 28.58
C ALA A 245 23.16 -2.27 29.02
N ALA A 246 22.28 -3.13 28.46
CA ALA A 246 22.32 -4.57 28.65
C ALA A 246 23.38 -5.19 27.68
N PRO A 247 23.86 -6.42 27.95
CA PRO A 247 23.46 -7.34 29.02
C PRO A 247 24.20 -7.13 30.34
N GLY A 248 25.10 -6.18 30.47
CA GLY A 248 25.83 -5.97 31.72
C GLY A 248 24.93 -5.61 32.91
N GLN A 249 23.87 -4.88 32.63
CA GLN A 249 22.77 -4.54 33.57
C GLN A 249 21.48 -4.63 32.78
N ASN A 250 20.44 -5.21 33.37
CA ASN A 250 19.14 -5.27 32.75
C ASN A 250 18.31 -4.03 33.16
N PRO A 251 18.19 -3.00 32.28
CA PRO A 251 17.47 -1.75 32.60
C PRO A 251 16.00 -2.02 32.95
N TYR A 252 15.34 -2.96 32.26
CA TYR A 252 13.96 -3.31 32.52
C TYR A 252 13.76 -3.78 33.98
N ALA A 253 14.60 -4.71 34.42
CA ALA A 253 14.51 -5.25 35.79
C ALA A 253 14.87 -4.21 36.86
N GLN A 254 15.81 -3.28 36.58
CA GLN A 254 16.18 -2.21 37.51
C GLN A 254 15.02 -1.25 37.78
N VAL A 255 14.36 -0.76 36.71
CA VAL A 255 13.20 0.14 36.83
C VAL A 255 12.03 -0.58 37.51
N GLN A 256 11.75 -1.83 37.14
CA GLN A 256 10.70 -2.63 37.78
C GLN A 256 10.93 -2.84 39.27
N ALA A 257 12.18 -2.94 39.71
CA ALA A 257 12.56 -3.02 41.11
C ALA A 257 12.53 -1.66 41.84
N GLY A 258 12.26 -0.56 41.17
CA GLY A 258 12.27 0.78 41.69
C GLY A 258 13.69 1.34 41.89
N GLY A 259 14.70 0.75 41.26
CA GLY A 259 16.09 1.23 41.30
C GLY A 259 16.41 2.22 40.16
N ASP A 260 17.52 2.97 40.34
CA ASP A 260 18.08 3.81 39.26
C ASP A 260 18.87 2.94 38.26
N LEU A 261 19.00 3.44 37.04
CA LEU A 261 19.90 2.85 36.06
C LEU A 261 21.36 3.00 36.55
N GLY A 262 22.19 2.01 36.21
CA GLY A 262 23.50 1.88 36.85
C GLY A 262 24.68 2.49 36.09
N ASP A 263 24.43 3.36 35.12
CA ASP A 263 25.42 4.06 34.29
C ASP A 263 26.41 3.11 33.57
N ASN A 264 25.89 1.99 33.09
CA ASN A 264 26.69 1.08 32.29
C ASN A 264 26.74 1.56 30.83
N PRO A 265 27.94 1.92 30.31
CA PRO A 265 28.03 2.60 29.01
C PRO A 265 28.06 1.64 27.80
N THR A 266 28.18 0.32 28.01
CA THR A 266 28.36 -0.63 26.92
C THR A 266 27.47 -1.84 27.10
N GLY A 267 26.78 -2.21 26.02
CA GLY A 267 26.11 -3.49 25.87
C GLY A 267 27.09 -4.59 25.47
N GLY A 268 26.62 -5.84 25.52
CA GLY A 268 27.37 -7.00 25.03
C GLY A 268 27.30 -7.12 23.50
N THR A 269 27.61 -8.32 23.02
CA THR A 269 27.54 -8.67 21.60
C THR A 269 26.20 -9.30 21.21
N ASP A 270 25.29 -9.50 22.16
CA ASP A 270 23.99 -10.12 21.93
C ASP A 270 22.98 -9.46 22.89
N ASP A 271 21.72 -9.29 22.48
CA ASP A 271 20.62 -8.71 23.25
C ASP A 271 20.97 -7.33 23.85
N ALA A 272 21.50 -6.43 23.07
CA ALA A 272 21.85 -5.10 23.49
C ALA A 272 20.57 -4.25 23.67
N VAL A 273 20.36 -3.68 24.86
CA VAL A 273 19.20 -2.84 25.16
C VAL A 273 19.69 -1.56 25.80
N GLY A 274 19.30 -0.42 25.23
CA GLY A 274 19.59 0.91 25.76
C GLY A 274 18.43 1.49 26.57
N ALA A 275 18.76 2.26 27.59
CA ALA A 275 17.77 2.98 28.38
C ALA A 275 18.34 4.28 28.95
N TRP A 276 17.51 5.32 29.02
CA TRP A 276 17.79 6.54 29.77
C TRP A 276 16.80 6.71 30.92
N GLN A 277 17.28 7.36 31.98
CA GLN A 277 16.49 7.85 33.10
C GLN A 277 16.54 9.37 33.09
N PHE A 278 15.38 10.00 33.00
CA PHE A 278 15.21 11.45 32.99
C PHE A 278 14.68 11.91 34.34
N ASP A 279 15.25 12.97 34.87
CA ASP A 279 14.77 13.62 36.10
C ASP A 279 13.78 14.75 35.73
N LEU A 280 12.49 14.52 36.02
CA LEU A 280 11.45 15.54 35.82
C LEU A 280 11.20 16.41 37.02
N GLY A 281 11.79 16.08 38.18
CA GLY A 281 11.65 16.79 39.42
C GLY A 281 10.28 16.69 40.06
N ASP A 282 9.89 17.75 40.80
CA ASP A 282 8.58 17.84 41.44
C ASP A 282 7.59 18.53 40.50
N LEU A 283 6.45 17.90 40.21
CA LEU A 283 5.40 18.47 39.39
C LEU A 283 4.24 18.97 40.28
N SER A 284 3.95 20.25 40.23
CA SER A 284 2.79 20.86 40.87
C SER A 284 1.49 20.41 40.24
N PRO A 285 0.31 20.52 40.90
CA PRO A 285 -0.98 20.24 40.26
C PRO A 285 -1.16 20.97 38.94
N GLY A 286 -1.44 20.21 37.86
CA GLY A 286 -1.61 20.71 36.51
C GLY A 286 -0.31 21.04 35.76
N GLU A 287 0.86 20.92 36.40
CA GLU A 287 2.17 21.06 35.75
C GLU A 287 2.50 19.87 34.89
N GLU A 288 3.18 20.12 33.76
CA GLU A 288 3.61 19.08 32.84
C GLU A 288 5.09 19.18 32.49
N ALA A 289 5.69 18.05 32.17
CA ALA A 289 7.07 17.93 31.72
C ALA A 289 7.16 17.06 30.48
N TRP A 290 8.16 17.30 29.62
CA TRP A 290 8.39 16.61 28.38
C TRP A 290 9.81 16.07 28.31
N VAL A 291 9.93 14.84 27.81
CA VAL A 291 11.19 14.20 27.43
C VAL A 291 10.98 13.40 26.14
N GLY A 292 12.05 12.95 25.50
CA GLY A 292 11.92 12.18 24.29
C GLY A 292 13.20 11.47 23.85
N VAL A 293 13.08 10.76 22.76
CA VAL A 293 14.15 10.08 22.04
C VAL A 293 13.95 10.29 20.54
N VAL A 294 15.02 10.66 19.84
CA VAL A 294 15.09 10.70 18.37
C VAL A 294 15.99 9.58 17.92
N VAL A 295 15.55 8.82 16.93
CA VAL A 295 16.26 7.65 16.40
C VAL A 295 16.46 7.81 14.90
N ASP A 296 17.69 7.52 14.43
CA ASP A 296 18.09 7.54 13.01
C ASP A 296 18.82 6.25 12.66
N HIS A 297 18.51 5.66 11.49
CA HIS A 297 19.13 4.46 10.97
C HIS A 297 19.96 4.77 9.72
N TRP A 298 21.14 4.15 9.67
CA TRP A 298 22.03 4.17 8.51
C TRP A 298 22.53 2.76 8.18
N GLY A 299 22.46 2.39 6.91
CA GLY A 299 22.90 1.08 6.44
C GLY A 299 24.43 0.82 6.54
N ASP A 300 25.24 1.86 6.81
CA ASP A 300 26.67 1.74 7.06
C ASP A 300 26.95 1.70 8.57
N PRO A 301 27.46 0.57 9.12
CA PRO A 301 27.74 0.44 10.55
C PRO A 301 28.80 1.42 11.07
N PHE A 302 29.56 2.08 10.19
CA PHE A 302 30.56 3.07 10.56
C PHE A 302 30.08 4.51 10.45
N ALA A 303 28.84 4.71 10.03
CA ALA A 303 28.27 6.02 9.81
C ALA A 303 27.71 6.71 11.10
N ALA A 304 27.91 6.14 12.31
CA ALA A 304 27.37 6.72 13.53
C ALA A 304 27.68 8.22 13.73
N PRO A 305 28.89 8.74 13.45
CA PRO A 305 29.14 10.19 13.57
C PRO A 305 28.34 11.02 12.55
N LEU A 306 28.02 10.45 11.39
CA LEU A 306 27.20 11.10 10.37
C LEU A 306 25.74 11.14 10.79
N ALA A 307 25.17 10.00 11.21
CA ALA A 307 23.83 9.90 11.77
C ALA A 307 23.64 10.84 12.98
N GLN A 308 24.60 10.87 13.90
CA GLN A 308 24.59 11.81 15.02
C GLN A 308 24.56 13.27 14.54
N GLY A 309 25.38 13.63 13.54
CA GLY A 309 25.39 14.96 12.97
C GLY A 309 24.03 15.36 12.35
N TRP A 310 23.38 14.46 11.67
CA TRP A 310 22.04 14.68 11.11
C TRP A 310 20.97 14.88 12.19
N ILE A 311 20.97 14.05 13.24
CA ILE A 311 20.08 14.23 14.39
C ILE A 311 20.32 15.60 15.02
N ASP A 312 21.58 15.99 15.24
CA ASP A 312 21.93 17.27 15.83
C ASP A 312 21.44 18.48 15.03
N ASP A 313 21.60 18.41 13.71
CA ASP A 313 21.14 19.42 12.78
C ASP A 313 19.61 19.49 12.74
N TRP A 314 18.94 18.35 12.71
CA TRP A 314 17.48 18.28 12.71
C TRP A 314 16.88 18.73 14.05
N VAL A 315 17.40 18.26 15.19
CA VAL A 315 16.95 18.68 16.52
C VAL A 315 17.22 20.17 16.73
N ALA A 316 18.38 20.68 16.29
CA ALA A 316 18.75 22.09 16.31
C ALA A 316 18.53 22.77 17.67
N GLY A 317 18.60 22.00 18.77
CA GLY A 317 18.41 22.46 20.13
C GLY A 317 16.97 22.64 20.60
N ARG A 318 15.99 22.14 19.79
CA ARG A 318 14.56 22.10 20.17
C ARG A 318 14.35 21.15 21.35
N SER A 319 13.42 21.49 22.21
CA SER A 319 12.88 20.62 23.25
C SER A 319 11.90 19.57 22.67
N ALA A 320 11.58 18.56 23.44
CA ALA A 320 10.58 17.55 23.05
C ALA A 320 9.21 18.16 22.74
N ALA A 321 8.78 19.16 23.51
CA ALA A 321 7.52 19.87 23.25
C ALA A 321 7.56 20.68 21.93
N GLU A 322 8.67 21.38 21.66
CA GLU A 322 8.83 22.16 20.42
C GLU A 322 8.88 21.24 19.19
N ILE A 323 9.51 20.07 19.28
CA ILE A 323 9.49 19.07 18.18
C ILE A 323 8.06 18.58 17.90
N PHE A 324 7.26 18.34 18.94
CA PHE A 324 5.86 17.95 18.80
C PHE A 324 5.03 19.04 18.12
N ASP A 325 5.20 20.29 18.57
CA ASP A 325 4.47 21.43 18.00
C ASP A 325 4.86 21.70 16.54
N ASP A 326 6.16 21.61 16.21
CA ASP A 326 6.67 21.77 14.85
C ASP A 326 6.16 20.66 13.92
N GLU A 327 6.15 19.40 14.36
CA GLU A 327 5.61 18.28 13.57
C GLU A 327 4.12 18.48 13.27
N ARG A 328 3.33 18.90 14.26
CA ARG A 328 1.92 19.24 14.04
C ARG A 328 1.75 20.40 13.06
N ALA A 329 2.61 21.41 13.15
CA ALA A 329 2.57 22.56 12.23
C ALA A 329 2.87 22.15 10.78
N LEU A 330 3.79 21.21 10.54
CA LEU A 330 4.06 20.65 9.22
C LEU A 330 2.83 19.92 8.66
N TRP A 331 2.17 19.12 9.47
CA TRP A 331 0.92 18.46 9.07
C TRP A 331 -0.21 19.47 8.82
N ALA A 332 -0.33 20.52 9.66
CA ALA A 332 -1.29 21.59 9.42
C ALA A 332 -1.03 22.34 8.11
N GLN A 333 0.23 22.59 7.78
CA GLN A 333 0.63 23.18 6.52
C GLN A 333 0.28 22.26 5.33
N PHE A 334 0.56 20.97 5.45
CA PHE A 334 0.20 19.98 4.44
C PHE A 334 -1.31 19.99 4.16
N HIS A 335 -2.13 19.88 5.20
CA HIS A 335 -3.59 19.93 5.04
C HIS A 335 -4.10 21.27 4.53
N GLY A 336 -3.45 22.37 4.90
CA GLY A 336 -3.77 23.71 4.41
C GLY A 336 -3.54 23.89 2.90
N GLY A 337 -2.75 23.01 2.29
CA GLY A 337 -2.50 22.96 0.84
C GLY A 337 -3.48 22.10 0.06
N LEU A 338 -4.30 21.29 0.73
CA LEU A 338 -5.19 20.35 0.05
C LEU A 338 -6.43 21.03 -0.54
N THR A 339 -6.87 20.51 -1.68
CA THR A 339 -8.20 20.76 -2.24
C THR A 339 -9.20 19.83 -1.57
N VAL A 340 -10.03 20.40 -0.68
CA VAL A 340 -11.03 19.61 0.06
C VAL A 340 -12.34 19.62 -0.70
N PRO A 341 -12.96 18.44 -0.97
CA PRO A 341 -14.27 18.36 -1.60
C PRO A 341 -15.33 19.16 -0.84
N ALA A 342 -16.31 19.71 -1.57
CA ALA A 342 -17.43 20.42 -0.96
C ALA A 342 -18.37 19.46 -0.21
N ASP A 343 -19.13 20.01 0.74
CA ASP A 343 -20.24 19.31 1.42
C ASP A 343 -19.86 18.07 2.25
N LEU A 344 -18.62 18.01 2.76
CA LEU A 344 -18.22 17.00 3.73
C LEU A 344 -18.87 17.24 5.09
N ASP A 345 -19.35 16.19 5.73
CA ASP A 345 -19.63 16.24 7.16
C ASP A 345 -18.35 16.15 8.01
N ALA A 346 -18.47 16.30 9.33
CA ALA A 346 -17.32 16.31 10.22
C ALA A 346 -16.58 14.96 10.26
N TYR A 347 -17.27 13.85 10.07
CA TYR A 347 -16.69 12.49 10.09
C TYR A 347 -15.96 12.19 8.78
N GLU A 348 -16.59 12.54 7.68
CA GLU A 348 -15.96 12.44 6.35
C GLU A 348 -14.71 13.31 6.25
N ALA A 349 -14.77 14.54 6.79
CA ALA A 349 -13.63 15.43 6.82
C ALA A 349 -12.45 14.86 7.65
N GLN A 350 -12.74 14.15 8.76
CA GLN A 350 -11.71 13.46 9.55
C GLN A 350 -11.13 12.27 8.80
N ALA A 351 -11.98 11.41 8.23
CA ALA A 351 -11.55 10.25 7.46
C ALA A 351 -10.73 10.66 6.23
N LEU A 352 -11.14 11.71 5.51
CA LEU A 352 -10.41 12.23 4.35
C LEU A 352 -9.05 12.81 4.75
N ARG A 353 -8.96 13.56 5.85
CA ARG A 353 -7.68 14.07 6.34
C ARG A 353 -6.70 12.94 6.65
N GLN A 354 -7.17 11.89 7.33
CA GLN A 354 -6.33 10.74 7.61
C GLN A 354 -5.98 9.96 6.33
N SER A 355 -6.89 9.84 5.38
CA SER A 355 -6.62 9.23 4.07
C SER A 355 -5.52 9.99 3.30
N ALA A 356 -5.56 11.32 3.29
CA ALA A 356 -4.51 12.13 2.68
C ALA A 356 -3.15 11.95 3.39
N ALA A 357 -3.14 11.87 4.73
CA ALA A 357 -1.95 11.57 5.49
C ALA A 357 -1.40 10.17 5.18
N MET A 358 -2.27 9.15 5.04
CA MET A 358 -1.89 7.79 4.64
C MET A 358 -1.26 7.76 3.25
N LEU A 359 -1.88 8.41 2.26
CA LEU A 359 -1.33 8.51 0.91
C LEU A 359 0.08 9.11 0.91
N ARG A 360 0.30 10.20 1.67
CA ARG A 360 1.61 10.81 1.80
C ARG A 360 2.63 9.89 2.48
N MET A 361 2.24 9.23 3.57
CA MET A 361 3.10 8.31 4.31
C MET A 361 3.47 7.06 3.51
N GLY A 362 2.59 6.62 2.61
CA GLY A 362 2.79 5.42 1.80
C GLY A 362 3.56 5.61 0.52
N GLN A 363 4.05 6.82 0.24
CA GLN A 363 4.88 7.10 -0.91
C GLN A 363 6.36 7.02 -0.57
N VAL A 364 7.11 6.21 -1.32
CA VAL A 364 8.57 6.06 -1.17
C VAL A 364 9.26 7.36 -1.57
N ARG A 365 10.14 7.85 -0.70
CA ARG A 365 10.91 9.10 -0.90
C ARG A 365 12.41 8.87 -1.02
N GLU A 366 12.84 7.64 -0.84
CA GLU A 366 14.23 7.26 -1.02
C GLU A 366 14.68 7.38 -2.47
N THR A 367 15.94 7.78 -2.66
CA THR A 367 16.62 7.86 -3.96
C THR A 367 17.88 7.01 -4.00
N GLU A 368 18.31 6.52 -2.86
CA GLU A 368 19.52 5.73 -2.68
C GLU A 368 19.26 4.54 -1.77
N THR A 369 20.01 3.47 -1.96
CA THR A 369 20.01 2.30 -1.06
C THR A 369 21.39 1.67 -0.99
N TYR A 370 21.58 0.74 -0.06
CA TYR A 370 22.84 0.01 0.08
C TYR A 370 22.79 -1.30 -0.69
N LEU A 371 23.79 -1.50 -1.56
CA LEU A 371 23.98 -2.71 -2.33
C LEU A 371 25.10 -3.53 -1.70
N ARG A 372 24.86 -4.80 -1.41
CA ARG A 372 25.89 -5.76 -0.97
C ARG A 372 25.92 -6.98 -1.86
N GLU A 373 27.15 -7.46 -2.15
CA GLU A 373 27.41 -8.75 -2.75
C GLU A 373 28.04 -9.66 -1.68
N TRP A 374 27.59 -10.89 -1.60
CA TRP A 374 28.00 -11.83 -0.58
C TRP A 374 27.85 -13.28 -1.06
N PHE A 375 28.35 -14.24 -0.31
CA PHE A 375 28.19 -15.67 -0.59
C PHE A 375 27.36 -16.30 0.52
N ASP A 376 26.36 -17.09 0.13
CA ASP A 376 25.56 -17.85 1.08
C ASP A 376 26.36 -19.03 1.69
N GLN A 377 25.69 -19.82 2.56
CA GLN A 377 26.30 -20.96 3.23
C GLN A 377 26.81 -22.04 2.26
N ASP A 378 26.21 -22.10 1.07
CA ASP A 378 26.55 -23.06 0.02
C ASP A 378 27.58 -22.48 -0.96
N GLY A 379 28.03 -21.26 -0.75
CA GLY A 379 28.99 -20.56 -1.58
C GLY A 379 28.41 -19.98 -2.87
N VAL A 380 27.08 -19.85 -2.94
CA VAL A 380 26.39 -19.21 -4.06
C VAL A 380 26.51 -17.69 -3.92
N PRO A 381 26.95 -16.97 -4.97
CA PRO A 381 27.00 -15.52 -4.93
C PRO A 381 25.59 -14.93 -4.93
N ARG A 382 25.39 -13.97 -4.05
CA ARG A 382 24.13 -13.26 -3.84
C ARG A 382 24.33 -11.76 -3.95
N ARG A 383 23.30 -11.06 -4.37
CA ARG A 383 23.24 -9.60 -4.30
C ARG A 383 21.93 -9.21 -3.64
N THR A 384 22.00 -8.25 -2.73
CA THR A 384 20.82 -7.63 -2.13
C THR A 384 20.97 -6.13 -2.19
N ARG A 385 19.89 -5.43 -2.45
CA ARG A 385 19.83 -3.97 -2.40
C ARG A 385 19.78 -3.46 -0.97
N LEU A 386 19.45 -4.35 -0.05
CA LEU A 386 19.65 -4.12 1.38
C LEU A 386 20.79 -5.02 1.87
N PRO A 387 21.49 -4.63 2.94
CA PRO A 387 22.54 -5.47 3.52
C PRO A 387 21.96 -6.84 3.91
N SER A 388 22.55 -7.92 3.41
CA SER A 388 22.14 -9.26 3.82
C SER A 388 22.67 -9.61 5.21
N LEU A 389 21.88 -10.31 5.98
CA LEU A 389 22.21 -10.76 7.34
C LEU A 389 23.33 -11.80 7.37
N ASP A 390 23.50 -12.53 6.29
CA ASP A 390 24.52 -13.58 6.16
C ASP A 390 25.80 -13.07 5.48
N ALA A 391 25.87 -11.80 5.07
CA ALA A 391 27.02 -11.27 4.39
C ALA A 391 28.22 -11.09 5.32
N PRO A 392 29.43 -11.38 4.88
CA PRO A 392 30.61 -10.98 5.62
C PRO A 392 30.64 -9.46 5.75
N ALA A 393 31.21 -8.94 6.85
CA ALA A 393 31.30 -7.51 7.14
C ALA A 393 32.17 -6.77 6.09
N THR A 394 31.58 -6.51 4.93
CA THR A 394 32.13 -5.62 3.91
C THR A 394 31.36 -4.31 3.95
N LEU A 395 32.03 -3.20 3.71
CA LEU A 395 31.36 -1.92 3.60
C LEU A 395 30.34 -1.96 2.46
N PRO A 396 29.07 -1.59 2.70
CA PRO A 396 28.09 -1.54 1.64
C PRO A 396 28.43 -0.41 0.65
N ALA A 397 28.12 -0.64 -0.62
CA ALA A 397 28.12 0.42 -1.61
C ALA A 397 26.76 1.12 -1.58
N VAL A 398 26.75 2.45 -1.59
CA VAL A 398 25.55 3.24 -1.81
C VAL A 398 25.29 3.30 -3.31
N VAL A 399 24.08 2.99 -3.71
CA VAL A 399 23.64 3.03 -5.10
C VAL A 399 22.32 3.77 -5.23
N GLU A 400 22.13 4.42 -6.37
CA GLU A 400 20.85 4.99 -6.77
C GLU A 400 19.84 3.85 -7.05
N HIS A 401 18.62 3.99 -6.59
CA HIS A 401 17.53 3.12 -6.97
C HIS A 401 16.35 3.90 -7.56
N ARG A 402 15.40 3.19 -8.19
CA ARG A 402 14.30 3.79 -8.95
C ARG A 402 12.97 3.80 -8.19
N GLY A 403 13.03 3.69 -6.86
CA GLY A 403 11.83 3.58 -6.04
C GLY A 403 11.15 4.90 -5.69
N HIS A 404 11.85 6.04 -5.88
CA HIS A 404 11.28 7.34 -5.54
C HIS A 404 9.95 7.58 -6.25
N GLY A 405 8.94 7.96 -5.49
CA GLY A 405 7.58 8.18 -5.97
C GLY A 405 6.66 6.95 -5.90
N ALA A 406 7.20 5.73 -5.73
CA ALA A 406 6.36 4.53 -5.60
C ALA A 406 5.32 4.70 -4.50
N VAL A 407 4.05 4.47 -4.81
CA VAL A 407 2.99 4.39 -3.81
C VAL A 407 2.72 2.91 -3.55
N LEU A 408 2.92 2.48 -2.31
CA LEU A 408 2.69 1.09 -1.93
C LEU A 408 1.18 0.79 -1.86
N ALA A 409 0.79 -0.47 -2.02
CA ALA A 409 -0.62 -0.83 -1.88
C ALA A 409 -1.08 -0.73 -0.42
N SER A 410 -0.22 -1.13 0.54
CA SER A 410 -0.50 -0.93 1.96
C SER A 410 0.75 -0.47 2.74
N LEU A 411 0.52 0.22 3.87
CA LEU A 411 1.56 0.46 4.86
C LEU A 411 1.70 -0.76 5.80
N PRO A 412 2.89 -0.95 6.41
CA PRO A 412 3.00 -1.87 7.54
C PRO A 412 1.96 -1.53 8.63
N PRO A 413 1.42 -2.48 9.36
CA PRO A 413 1.68 -3.92 9.34
C PRO A 413 0.91 -4.67 8.24
N GLY A 414 0.33 -3.99 7.27
CA GLY A 414 -0.18 -4.60 6.05
C GLY A 414 0.94 -5.30 5.29
N ASN A 415 0.57 -6.33 4.54
CA ASN A 415 1.55 -7.20 3.87
C ASN A 415 1.90 -6.72 2.45
N TRP A 416 1.04 -5.86 1.87
CA TRP A 416 1.20 -5.41 0.49
C TRP A 416 2.11 -4.19 0.39
N THR A 417 3.37 -4.34 0.89
CA THR A 417 4.40 -3.30 0.79
C THR A 417 5.13 -3.32 -0.55
N TYR A 418 4.35 -3.43 -1.62
CA TYR A 418 4.71 -3.41 -3.03
C TYR A 418 3.93 -2.31 -3.74
N ALA A 419 4.36 -1.92 -4.92
CA ALA A 419 3.67 -0.94 -5.74
C ALA A 419 2.95 -1.62 -6.92
N TRP A 420 1.68 -1.97 -6.77
CA TRP A 420 0.83 -2.36 -7.89
C TRP A 420 0.46 -1.16 -8.73
N ILE A 421 0.33 -1.38 -10.05
CA ILE A 421 -0.12 -0.32 -10.94
C ILE A 421 -1.54 0.12 -10.60
N ARG A 422 -2.40 -0.82 -10.26
CA ARG A 422 -3.81 -0.57 -9.89
C ARG A 422 -3.92 0.37 -8.69
N ASP A 423 -3.31 -0.03 -7.58
CA ASP A 423 -3.30 0.77 -6.36
C ASP A 423 -2.71 2.15 -6.60
N GLY A 424 -1.57 2.20 -7.31
CA GLY A 424 -0.89 3.44 -7.62
C GLY A 424 -1.72 4.36 -8.52
N ALA A 425 -2.48 3.84 -9.46
CA ALA A 425 -3.34 4.65 -10.32
C ALA A 425 -4.45 5.36 -9.53
N TYR A 426 -5.13 4.67 -8.62
CA TYR A 426 -6.11 5.29 -7.73
C TYR A 426 -5.46 6.28 -6.76
N ALA A 427 -4.29 5.94 -6.19
CA ALA A 427 -3.56 6.82 -5.29
C ALA A 427 -3.12 8.11 -5.98
N VAL A 428 -2.50 8.01 -7.16
CA VAL A 428 -2.03 9.15 -7.95
C VAL A 428 -3.20 10.05 -8.37
N SER A 429 -4.30 9.45 -8.85
CA SER A 429 -5.51 10.20 -9.23
C SER A 429 -6.10 10.94 -8.02
N ALA A 430 -6.16 10.30 -6.86
CA ALA A 430 -6.61 10.95 -5.63
C ALA A 430 -5.67 12.07 -5.18
N MET A 431 -4.36 11.87 -5.25
CA MET A 431 -3.36 12.90 -4.95
C MET A 431 -3.53 14.11 -5.86
N ALA A 432 -3.74 13.91 -7.17
CA ALA A 432 -3.99 15.00 -8.12
C ALA A 432 -5.28 15.76 -7.75
N THR A 433 -6.38 15.06 -7.52
CA THR A 433 -7.67 15.63 -7.11
C THR A 433 -7.57 16.42 -5.80
N LEU A 434 -6.79 15.94 -4.84
CA LEU A 434 -6.57 16.61 -3.56
C LEU A 434 -5.56 17.76 -3.64
N GLY A 435 -4.97 18.06 -4.81
CA GLY A 435 -3.98 19.11 -4.98
C GLY A 435 -2.58 18.73 -4.52
N MET A 436 -2.30 17.46 -4.28
CA MET A 436 -0.96 16.90 -3.98
C MET A 436 -0.20 16.70 -5.31
N ALA A 437 -0.05 17.76 -6.09
CA ALA A 437 0.46 17.69 -7.47
C ALA A 437 1.90 17.16 -7.57
N THR A 438 2.73 17.45 -6.57
CA THR A 438 4.12 16.94 -6.53
C THR A 438 4.14 15.44 -6.30
N GLU A 439 3.41 14.96 -5.30
CA GLU A 439 3.30 13.54 -4.98
C GLU A 439 2.68 12.75 -6.13
N ALA A 440 1.65 13.29 -6.78
CA ALA A 440 1.05 12.66 -7.96
C ALA A 440 2.04 12.56 -9.13
N ARG A 441 2.80 13.62 -9.38
CA ARG A 441 3.85 13.62 -10.40
C ARG A 441 4.97 12.63 -10.11
N ASP A 442 5.42 12.57 -8.84
CA ASP A 442 6.45 11.62 -8.43
C ASP A 442 5.96 10.18 -8.60
N GLY A 443 4.68 9.90 -8.30
CA GLY A 443 4.06 8.60 -8.52
C GLY A 443 4.04 8.19 -9.99
N LEU A 444 3.68 9.09 -10.90
CA LEU A 444 3.74 8.83 -12.35
C LEU A 444 5.19 8.66 -12.82
N SER A 445 6.11 9.49 -12.33
CA SER A 445 7.53 9.40 -12.66
C SER A 445 8.12 8.07 -12.25
N PHE A 446 7.69 7.53 -11.11
CA PHE A 446 8.10 6.21 -10.65
C PHE A 446 7.83 5.13 -11.71
N TYR A 447 6.61 5.03 -12.24
CA TYR A 447 6.27 4.03 -13.25
C TYR A 447 7.07 4.20 -14.55
N LEU A 448 7.42 5.42 -14.91
CA LEU A 448 8.19 5.73 -16.13
C LEU A 448 9.69 5.41 -15.98
N GLN A 449 10.24 5.39 -14.77
CA GLN A 449 11.66 5.17 -14.49
C GLN A 449 11.99 3.80 -13.89
N ALA A 450 11.01 3.10 -13.35
CA ALA A 450 11.19 1.78 -12.76
C ALA A 450 11.68 0.76 -13.81
N GLU A 451 12.36 -0.28 -13.34
CA GLU A 451 12.88 -1.34 -14.19
C GLU A 451 11.75 -2.29 -14.58
N SER A 452 11.35 -2.27 -15.85
CA SER A 452 10.30 -3.10 -16.43
C SER A 452 10.82 -3.96 -17.57
N GLY A 453 10.02 -4.92 -18.03
CA GLY A 453 10.38 -5.79 -19.14
C GLY A 453 11.07 -7.08 -18.73
N ARG A 454 11.11 -7.40 -17.44
CA ARG A 454 11.73 -8.65 -16.92
C ARG A 454 11.09 -9.91 -17.51
N PHE A 455 9.82 -9.86 -17.82
CA PHE A 455 9.03 -11.00 -18.32
C PHE A 455 8.86 -10.98 -19.83
N ALA A 456 9.49 -10.04 -20.57
CA ALA A 456 9.32 -9.89 -22.01
C ALA A 456 9.68 -11.15 -22.82
N ASP A 457 10.63 -11.94 -22.35
CA ASP A 457 11.07 -13.19 -22.98
C ASP A 457 10.30 -14.42 -22.49
N TRP A 458 9.32 -14.26 -21.62
CA TRP A 458 8.51 -15.37 -21.13
C TRP A 458 7.72 -16.00 -22.29
N ASN A 459 7.69 -17.34 -22.36
CA ASN A 459 7.15 -18.07 -23.49
C ASN A 459 5.70 -17.71 -23.86
N GLU A 460 4.88 -17.36 -22.89
CA GLU A 460 3.48 -16.99 -23.11
C GLU A 460 3.37 -15.59 -23.68
N LEU A 461 4.11 -14.61 -23.14
CA LEU A 461 4.20 -13.28 -23.75
C LEU A 461 4.78 -13.32 -25.15
N ALA A 462 5.74 -14.19 -25.41
CA ALA A 462 6.25 -14.43 -26.76
C ALA A 462 5.14 -15.02 -27.68
N ALA A 463 4.25 -15.87 -27.14
CA ALA A 463 3.08 -16.36 -27.86
C ALA A 463 2.06 -15.25 -28.13
N TYR A 464 1.94 -14.27 -27.23
CA TYR A 464 1.10 -13.08 -27.43
C TYR A 464 1.71 -12.07 -28.38
N ALA A 465 2.99 -12.24 -28.74
CA ALA A 465 3.76 -11.29 -29.52
C ALA A 465 3.69 -9.87 -28.94
N MET A 466 3.76 -9.79 -27.61
CA MET A 466 3.67 -8.53 -26.89
C MET A 466 4.83 -7.61 -27.29
N PRO A 467 4.57 -6.36 -27.65
CA PRO A 467 5.65 -5.41 -27.91
C PRO A 467 6.37 -5.04 -26.61
N PRO A 468 7.56 -4.45 -26.69
CA PRO A 468 8.23 -3.90 -25.51
C PRO A 468 7.31 -2.99 -24.72
N TYR A 469 7.26 -3.16 -23.39
CA TYR A 469 6.42 -2.37 -22.50
C TYR A 469 7.25 -1.55 -21.53
N LEU A 470 6.65 -0.51 -20.93
CA LEU A 470 7.33 0.44 -20.04
C LEU A 470 6.97 0.24 -18.59
N ILE A 471 5.74 -0.16 -18.30
CA ILE A 471 5.25 -0.38 -16.94
C ILE A 471 5.14 -1.88 -16.67
N SER A 472 5.20 -2.27 -15.38
CA SER A 472 5.09 -3.67 -14.97
C SER A 472 3.80 -4.32 -15.45
N LEU A 473 3.86 -5.61 -15.68
CA LEU A 473 2.67 -6.42 -15.95
C LEU A 473 1.80 -6.63 -14.71
N VAL A 474 2.34 -6.41 -13.50
CA VAL A 474 1.61 -6.57 -12.24
C VAL A 474 2.01 -5.48 -11.25
N ARG A 475 3.24 -5.55 -10.72
CA ARG A 475 3.70 -4.71 -9.61
C ARG A 475 5.21 -4.51 -9.63
N TYR A 476 5.67 -3.67 -8.70
CA TYR A 476 7.08 -3.44 -8.45
C TYR A 476 7.40 -3.66 -6.98
N LEU A 477 8.63 -4.10 -6.73
CA LEU A 477 9.27 -3.90 -5.44
C LEU A 477 9.48 -2.41 -5.20
N GLY A 478 9.44 -2.00 -3.94
CA GLY A 478 9.49 -0.57 -3.57
C GLY A 478 10.76 0.18 -3.98
N PHE A 479 11.82 -0.51 -4.38
CA PHE A 479 13.02 0.11 -4.97
C PHE A 479 12.99 0.18 -6.50
N GLY A 480 11.86 -0.10 -7.14
CA GLY A 480 11.63 0.15 -8.56
C GLY A 480 12.05 -0.95 -9.52
N VAL A 481 11.92 -2.22 -9.12
CA VAL A 481 12.16 -3.39 -9.98
C VAL A 481 10.86 -4.17 -10.16
N GLU A 482 10.54 -4.51 -11.41
CA GLU A 482 9.34 -5.29 -11.76
C GLU A 482 9.32 -6.63 -11.06
N GLU A 483 8.18 -7.01 -10.50
CA GLU A 483 7.96 -8.25 -9.78
C GLU A 483 6.58 -8.83 -10.13
N THR A 484 6.46 -10.15 -10.09
CA THR A 484 5.19 -10.87 -10.18
C THR A 484 5.25 -12.19 -9.46
N ASP A 485 4.09 -12.71 -9.09
CA ASP A 485 3.97 -14.05 -8.54
C ASP A 485 4.13 -15.12 -9.64
N PHE A 486 4.73 -16.24 -9.24
CA PHE A 486 4.88 -17.42 -10.09
C PHE A 486 4.26 -18.65 -9.44
N ASN A 487 3.64 -19.48 -10.25
CA ASN A 487 3.18 -20.80 -9.84
C ASN A 487 3.42 -21.86 -10.95
N ASP A 488 2.77 -23.02 -10.84
CA ASP A 488 2.92 -24.09 -11.83
C ASP A 488 2.33 -23.71 -13.22
N PHE A 489 1.58 -22.63 -13.33
CA PHE A 489 0.99 -22.10 -14.58
C PHE A 489 1.83 -20.98 -15.21
N GLY A 490 2.82 -20.44 -14.50
CA GLY A 490 3.69 -19.38 -14.98
C GLY A 490 3.64 -18.10 -14.13
N PRO A 491 4.11 -16.97 -14.68
CA PRO A 491 3.99 -15.67 -14.03
C PRO A 491 2.54 -15.20 -14.04
N ASN A 492 2.15 -14.41 -13.06
CA ASN A 492 0.92 -13.65 -13.12
C ASN A 492 1.04 -12.57 -14.20
N LEU A 493 0.05 -12.44 -15.06
CA LEU A 493 -0.02 -11.47 -16.14
C LEU A 493 -1.31 -10.67 -16.01
N GLU A 494 -1.20 -9.36 -15.88
CA GLU A 494 -2.31 -8.44 -15.72
C GLU A 494 -2.15 -7.29 -16.71
N PHE A 495 -3.10 -7.11 -17.61
CA PHE A 495 -3.02 -6.06 -18.64
C PHE A 495 -3.84 -4.83 -18.29
N ASP A 496 -4.61 -4.87 -17.20
CA ASP A 496 -5.40 -3.74 -16.71
C ASP A 496 -4.53 -2.53 -16.32
N GLY A 497 -3.31 -2.78 -15.83
CA GLY A 497 -2.36 -1.76 -15.42
C GLY A 497 -2.01 -0.74 -16.52
N PHE A 498 -1.96 -1.16 -17.78
CA PHE A 498 -1.69 -0.23 -18.90
C PHE A 498 -2.78 0.82 -19.04
N GLY A 499 -4.04 0.38 -19.00
CA GLY A 499 -5.19 1.28 -19.08
C GLY A 499 -5.29 2.21 -17.88
N LEU A 500 -5.06 1.68 -16.69
CA LEU A 500 -5.07 2.45 -15.45
C LEU A 500 -3.97 3.50 -15.37
N PHE A 501 -2.76 3.19 -15.84
CA PHE A 501 -1.69 4.17 -15.93
C PHE A 501 -2.07 5.35 -16.86
N LEU A 502 -2.64 5.04 -18.02
CA LEU A 502 -3.08 6.09 -18.97
C LEU A 502 -4.21 6.94 -18.39
N TRP A 503 -5.16 6.33 -17.69
CA TRP A 503 -6.20 7.03 -16.95
C TRP A 503 -5.62 7.94 -15.86
N ALA A 504 -4.69 7.46 -15.04
CA ALA A 504 -4.07 8.26 -14.00
C ALA A 504 -3.24 9.42 -14.58
N LEU A 505 -2.55 9.20 -15.70
CA LEU A 505 -1.80 10.27 -16.40
C LEU A 505 -2.74 11.34 -16.98
N GLY A 506 -3.83 10.91 -17.65
CA GLY A 506 -4.85 11.84 -18.16
C GLY A 506 -5.46 12.66 -17.02
N HIS A 507 -5.92 11.99 -15.98
CA HIS A 507 -6.49 12.64 -14.80
C HIS A 507 -5.53 13.63 -14.13
N TYR A 508 -4.24 13.26 -14.00
CA TYR A 508 -3.21 14.17 -13.48
C TYR A 508 -3.07 15.43 -14.34
N VAL A 509 -3.03 15.29 -15.66
CA VAL A 509 -2.89 16.44 -16.57
C VAL A 509 -4.13 17.33 -16.50
N ASP A 510 -5.32 16.76 -16.41
CA ASP A 510 -6.57 17.51 -16.32
C ASP A 510 -6.68 18.29 -15.00
N GLU A 511 -6.30 17.69 -13.87
CA GLU A 511 -6.36 18.33 -12.56
C GLU A 511 -5.27 19.37 -12.33
N THR A 512 -4.06 19.15 -12.88
CA THR A 512 -2.90 20.01 -12.61
C THR A 512 -2.57 20.98 -13.75
N GLY A 513 -2.99 20.68 -14.97
CA GLY A 513 -2.59 21.41 -16.17
C GLY A 513 -1.13 21.17 -16.59
N ASP A 514 -0.42 20.18 -16.02
CA ASP A 514 0.98 19.89 -16.33
C ASP A 514 1.14 19.08 -17.63
N VAL A 515 0.71 19.69 -18.74
CA VAL A 515 0.86 19.11 -20.09
C VAL A 515 2.33 18.85 -20.44
N ALA A 516 3.26 19.65 -19.88
CA ALA A 516 4.68 19.51 -20.16
C ALA A 516 5.23 18.16 -19.68
N PHE A 517 4.76 17.65 -18.55
CA PHE A 517 5.13 16.33 -18.07
C PHE A 517 4.71 15.23 -19.07
N ALA A 518 3.49 15.30 -19.57
CA ALA A 518 3.02 14.36 -20.59
C ALA A 518 3.82 14.49 -21.89
N GLU A 519 4.15 15.72 -22.34
CA GLU A 519 4.95 15.98 -23.55
C GLU A 519 6.35 15.35 -23.45
N ASP A 520 7.02 15.51 -22.31
CA ASP A 520 8.37 14.97 -22.07
C ASP A 520 8.44 13.44 -22.15
N HIS A 521 7.35 12.74 -21.84
CA HIS A 521 7.28 11.26 -21.79
C HIS A 521 6.43 10.65 -22.92
N TRP A 522 5.79 11.46 -23.77
CA TRP A 522 4.76 11.00 -24.70
C TRP A 522 5.17 9.86 -25.62
N GLU A 523 6.37 9.93 -26.22
CA GLU A 523 6.81 8.89 -27.16
C GLU A 523 6.93 7.51 -26.48
N ASP A 524 7.47 7.47 -25.27
CA ASP A 524 7.57 6.23 -24.50
C ASP A 524 6.18 5.74 -24.05
N VAL A 525 5.32 6.62 -23.55
CA VAL A 525 3.95 6.30 -23.15
C VAL A 525 3.15 5.77 -24.35
N ALA A 526 3.21 6.45 -25.46
CA ALA A 526 2.49 6.05 -26.67
C ALA A 526 2.95 4.68 -27.18
N THR A 527 4.28 4.49 -27.33
CA THR A 527 4.81 3.26 -27.96
C THR A 527 4.91 2.06 -27.03
N ARG A 528 5.02 2.29 -25.72
CA ARG A 528 5.31 1.24 -24.75
C ARG A 528 4.23 1.05 -23.67
N VAL A 529 3.15 1.87 -23.71
CA VAL A 529 1.97 1.69 -22.86
C VAL A 529 0.70 1.60 -23.71
N ALA A 530 0.40 2.59 -24.56
CA ALA A 530 -0.82 2.61 -25.36
C ALA A 530 -0.78 1.61 -26.55
N ASP A 531 0.31 1.58 -27.33
CA ASP A 531 0.44 0.63 -28.46
C ASP A 531 0.40 -0.84 -28.01
N PRO A 532 0.98 -1.28 -26.87
CA PRO A 532 0.79 -2.63 -26.31
C PRO A 532 -0.67 -3.02 -26.10
N ILE A 533 -1.53 -2.15 -25.61
CA ILE A 533 -2.96 -2.44 -25.43
C ILE A 533 -3.57 -2.84 -26.80
N ILE A 534 -3.28 -2.07 -27.83
CA ILE A 534 -3.80 -2.33 -29.20
C ILE A 534 -3.28 -3.69 -29.72
N ALA A 535 -2.00 -3.98 -29.47
CA ALA A 535 -1.37 -5.23 -29.91
C ALA A 535 -1.94 -6.47 -29.19
N LEU A 536 -2.46 -6.31 -27.98
CA LEU A 536 -3.07 -7.36 -27.19
C LEU A 536 -4.53 -7.68 -27.62
N VAL A 537 -5.17 -6.84 -28.42
CA VAL A 537 -6.56 -7.09 -28.88
C VAL A 537 -6.59 -8.28 -29.84
N GLU A 538 -7.41 -9.27 -29.54
CA GLU A 538 -7.62 -10.42 -30.40
C GLU A 538 -8.63 -10.10 -31.52
N PRO A 539 -8.29 -10.41 -32.80
CA PRO A 539 -9.17 -10.08 -33.91
C PRO A 539 -10.54 -10.82 -33.89
N ASP A 540 -10.58 -12.00 -33.28
CA ASP A 540 -11.79 -12.86 -33.29
C ASP A 540 -12.81 -12.43 -32.23
N THR A 541 -12.34 -11.94 -31.09
CA THR A 541 -13.17 -11.47 -29.96
C THR A 541 -13.36 -9.97 -29.96
N GLY A 542 -12.36 -9.21 -30.40
CA GLY A 542 -12.24 -7.76 -30.22
C GLY A 542 -11.92 -7.35 -28.79
N LEU A 543 -11.59 -8.31 -27.93
CA LEU A 543 -11.19 -8.13 -26.53
C LEU A 543 -9.68 -8.32 -26.39
N LEU A 544 -9.11 -7.87 -25.29
CA LEU A 544 -7.72 -8.17 -24.93
C LEU A 544 -7.56 -9.67 -24.70
N ARG A 545 -6.36 -10.18 -24.97
CA ARG A 545 -5.96 -11.56 -24.67
C ARG A 545 -6.25 -11.90 -23.22
N PRO A 546 -6.50 -13.19 -22.94
CA PRO A 546 -6.69 -13.67 -21.57
C PRO A 546 -5.55 -13.23 -20.66
N ASP A 547 -5.90 -12.79 -19.47
CA ASP A 547 -5.00 -12.40 -18.39
C ASP A 547 -5.57 -12.80 -17.03
N SER A 548 -4.94 -12.35 -15.95
CA SER A 548 -5.38 -12.60 -14.57
C SER A 548 -6.26 -11.48 -14.01
N SER A 549 -6.23 -10.31 -14.62
CA SER A 549 -6.99 -9.12 -14.21
C SER A 549 -6.80 -8.72 -12.74
N ILE A 550 -7.65 -7.82 -12.25
CA ILE A 550 -7.67 -7.27 -10.89
C ILE A 550 -7.62 -8.34 -9.78
N TRP A 551 -8.15 -9.55 -10.05
CA TRP A 551 -8.27 -10.59 -9.02
C TRP A 551 -7.13 -11.61 -9.01
N GLU A 552 -6.10 -11.40 -9.82
CA GLU A 552 -4.89 -12.24 -9.84
C GLU A 552 -5.20 -13.75 -10.01
N THR A 553 -6.04 -14.07 -10.96
CA THR A 553 -6.63 -15.40 -11.09
C THR A 553 -5.68 -16.49 -11.62
N HIS A 554 -4.43 -16.17 -11.90
CA HIS A 554 -3.40 -17.11 -12.33
C HIS A 554 -3.13 -18.25 -11.33
N TRP A 555 -3.53 -18.09 -10.07
CA TRP A 555 -3.32 -19.06 -9.01
C TRP A 555 -3.82 -20.47 -9.34
N ASN A 556 -4.85 -20.56 -10.16
CA ASN A 556 -5.43 -21.81 -10.63
C ASN A 556 -5.52 -21.92 -12.16
N GLY A 557 -4.71 -21.15 -12.89
CA GLY A 557 -4.65 -21.17 -14.35
C GLY A 557 -5.91 -20.63 -15.01
N ARG A 558 -6.52 -19.62 -14.40
CA ARG A 558 -7.80 -19.04 -14.86
C ARG A 558 -7.59 -17.70 -15.57
N GLU A 559 -6.65 -17.64 -16.51
CA GLU A 559 -6.62 -16.50 -17.42
C GLU A 559 -7.88 -16.50 -18.28
N ARG A 560 -8.54 -15.34 -18.39
CA ARG A 560 -9.81 -15.13 -19.07
C ARG A 560 -9.81 -13.79 -19.81
N HIS A 561 -10.79 -13.64 -20.71
CA HIS A 561 -11.11 -12.33 -21.28
C HIS A 561 -11.94 -11.53 -20.27
N TRP A 562 -11.25 -10.94 -19.29
CA TRP A 562 -11.89 -10.22 -18.19
C TRP A 562 -12.49 -8.89 -18.64
N THR A 563 -13.70 -8.62 -18.16
CA THR A 563 -14.38 -7.36 -18.42
C THR A 563 -13.61 -6.18 -17.83
N TYR A 564 -13.08 -6.32 -16.61
CA TYR A 564 -12.31 -5.26 -15.96
C TYR A 564 -11.08 -4.83 -16.76
N THR A 565 -10.26 -5.77 -17.23
CA THR A 565 -9.09 -5.48 -18.08
C THR A 565 -9.51 -4.71 -19.35
N ASN A 566 -10.62 -5.12 -19.97
CA ASN A 566 -11.12 -4.44 -21.17
C ASN A 566 -11.72 -3.05 -20.88
N ILE A 567 -12.34 -2.84 -19.70
CA ILE A 567 -12.82 -1.54 -19.23
C ILE A 567 -11.65 -0.56 -19.10
N THR A 568 -10.63 -0.94 -18.34
CA THR A 568 -9.47 -0.08 -18.08
C THR A 568 -8.71 0.24 -19.37
N ALA A 569 -8.54 -0.75 -20.25
CA ALA A 569 -7.92 -0.57 -21.56
C ALA A 569 -8.71 0.39 -22.45
N ALA A 570 -10.03 0.26 -22.51
CA ALA A 570 -10.89 1.16 -23.30
C ALA A 570 -10.83 2.60 -22.77
N ARG A 571 -10.91 2.78 -21.45
CA ARG A 571 -10.77 4.10 -20.81
C ARG A 571 -9.38 4.68 -21.07
N GLY A 572 -8.32 3.96 -20.79
CA GLY A 572 -6.95 4.43 -20.97
C GLY A 572 -6.61 4.80 -22.40
N LEU A 573 -7.14 4.08 -23.41
CA LEU A 573 -6.99 4.46 -24.81
C LEU A 573 -7.75 5.74 -25.15
N CYS A 574 -8.89 6.01 -24.53
CA CYS A 574 -9.61 7.27 -24.69
C CYS A 574 -8.79 8.44 -24.10
N ASP A 575 -8.24 8.26 -22.88
CA ASP A 575 -7.40 9.26 -22.23
C ASP A 575 -6.10 9.51 -23.02
N ALA A 576 -5.47 8.46 -23.55
CA ALA A 576 -4.32 8.58 -24.44
C ALA A 576 -4.67 9.32 -25.74
N ALA A 577 -5.90 9.18 -26.26
CA ALA A 577 -6.35 9.93 -27.43
C ALA A 577 -6.50 11.43 -27.13
N GLU A 578 -7.02 11.79 -25.97
CA GLU A 578 -7.15 13.17 -25.51
C GLU A 578 -5.80 13.81 -25.26
N LEU A 579 -4.87 13.10 -24.61
CA LEU A 579 -3.48 13.55 -24.44
C LEU A 579 -2.80 13.76 -25.79
N ALA A 580 -2.96 12.83 -26.75
CA ALA A 580 -2.41 12.98 -28.10
C ALA A 580 -2.95 14.23 -28.81
N GLU A 581 -4.24 14.55 -28.66
CA GLU A 581 -4.84 15.77 -29.21
C GLU A 581 -4.24 17.02 -28.56
N GLN A 582 -4.11 17.05 -27.24
CA GLN A 582 -3.49 18.16 -26.51
C GLN A 582 -2.04 18.39 -26.95
N LEU A 583 -1.31 17.31 -27.28
CA LEU A 583 0.08 17.34 -27.75
C LEU A 583 0.22 17.53 -29.26
N GLY A 584 -0.88 17.58 -30.03
CA GLY A 584 -0.90 17.76 -31.47
C GLY A 584 -0.49 16.51 -32.27
N ASP A 585 -0.57 15.29 -31.69
CA ASP A 585 -0.37 14.01 -32.38
C ASP A 585 -1.71 13.50 -32.93
N ASP A 586 -2.29 14.19 -33.90
CA ASP A 586 -3.60 13.87 -34.48
C ASP A 586 -3.69 12.42 -34.97
N ARG A 587 -2.58 11.85 -35.43
CA ARG A 587 -2.57 10.47 -35.94
C ARG A 587 -2.79 9.45 -34.81
N ARG A 588 -2.04 9.61 -33.70
CA ARG A 588 -2.22 8.74 -32.53
C ARG A 588 -3.57 8.99 -31.87
N ALA A 589 -4.00 10.23 -31.76
CA ALA A 589 -5.33 10.58 -31.25
C ALA A 589 -6.45 9.82 -31.98
N ALA A 590 -6.47 9.85 -33.31
CA ALA A 590 -7.45 9.12 -34.09
C ALA A 590 -7.34 7.61 -33.92
N THR A 591 -6.13 7.06 -33.82
CA THR A 591 -5.87 5.62 -33.66
C THR A 591 -6.36 5.13 -32.31
N TYR A 592 -5.98 5.80 -31.24
CA TYR A 592 -6.33 5.40 -29.86
C TYR A 592 -7.82 5.57 -29.59
N ARG A 593 -8.43 6.67 -30.08
CA ARG A 593 -9.89 6.85 -29.97
C ARG A 593 -10.65 5.74 -30.70
N ALA A 594 -10.24 5.38 -31.91
CA ALA A 594 -10.88 4.30 -32.66
C ALA A 594 -10.75 2.97 -31.95
N ALA A 595 -9.59 2.67 -31.34
CA ALA A 595 -9.35 1.43 -30.59
C ALA A 595 -10.16 1.40 -29.27
N GLY A 596 -10.19 2.49 -28.50
CA GLY A 596 -11.00 2.60 -27.30
C GLY A 596 -12.49 2.41 -27.55
N LEU A 597 -13.02 3.06 -28.61
CA LEU A 597 -14.42 2.87 -29.04
C LEU A 597 -14.71 1.43 -29.48
N ALA A 598 -13.79 0.79 -30.20
CA ALA A 598 -13.94 -0.61 -30.61
C ALA A 598 -13.96 -1.59 -29.43
N LEU A 599 -13.10 -1.37 -28.42
CA LEU A 599 -13.14 -2.15 -27.18
C LEU A 599 -14.44 -1.95 -26.42
N ARG A 600 -14.90 -0.69 -26.28
CA ARG A 600 -16.19 -0.39 -25.66
C ARG A 600 -17.36 -1.12 -26.35
N GLU A 601 -17.37 -1.15 -27.69
CA GLU A 601 -18.36 -1.90 -28.48
C GLU A 601 -18.24 -3.40 -28.23
N ALA A 602 -17.03 -3.96 -28.15
CA ALA A 602 -16.80 -5.36 -27.84
C ALA A 602 -17.31 -5.73 -26.43
N ILE A 603 -17.04 -4.90 -25.42
CA ILE A 603 -17.61 -5.06 -24.07
C ILE A 603 -19.14 -5.10 -24.12
N ALA A 604 -19.75 -4.09 -24.73
CA ALA A 604 -21.22 -3.94 -24.82
C ALA A 604 -21.93 -5.09 -25.54
N THR A 605 -21.24 -5.80 -26.44
CA THR A 605 -21.83 -6.83 -27.27
C THR A 605 -21.48 -8.26 -26.88
N ARG A 606 -20.34 -8.45 -26.17
CA ARG A 606 -19.81 -9.79 -25.83
C ARG A 606 -19.78 -10.08 -24.35
N LEU A 607 -19.68 -9.04 -23.50
CA LEU A 607 -19.50 -9.17 -22.07
C LEU A 607 -20.73 -8.70 -21.27
N VAL A 608 -21.89 -8.85 -21.88
CA VAL A 608 -23.20 -8.63 -21.25
C VAL A 608 -24.04 -9.92 -21.33
N ASP A 609 -24.82 -10.15 -20.30
CA ASP A 609 -25.75 -11.29 -20.25
C ASP A 609 -27.06 -11.03 -21.01
N GLY A 610 -28.02 -11.95 -20.89
CA GLY A 610 -29.33 -11.84 -21.55
C GLY A 610 -30.20 -10.70 -21.03
N GLU A 611 -29.90 -10.15 -19.87
CA GLU A 611 -30.56 -9.04 -19.21
C GLU A 611 -29.80 -7.72 -19.38
N ARG A 612 -28.74 -7.73 -20.18
CA ARG A 612 -27.85 -6.57 -20.45
C ARG A 612 -26.96 -6.16 -19.28
N ALA A 613 -26.82 -6.97 -18.25
CA ALA A 613 -25.85 -6.75 -17.21
C ALA A 613 -24.43 -7.14 -17.67
N LEU A 614 -23.43 -6.34 -17.31
CA LEU A 614 -22.01 -6.70 -17.51
C LEU A 614 -21.67 -7.92 -16.65
N VAL A 615 -20.81 -8.77 -17.20
CA VAL A 615 -20.33 -10.02 -16.59
C VAL A 615 -18.85 -9.95 -16.31
N SER A 616 -18.32 -10.86 -15.50
CA SER A 616 -16.90 -10.91 -15.12
C SER A 616 -15.99 -11.16 -16.33
N ASN A 617 -16.32 -12.18 -17.16
CA ASN A 617 -15.52 -12.58 -18.29
C ASN A 617 -16.33 -13.39 -19.33
N LEU A 618 -15.76 -13.55 -20.51
CA LEU A 618 -16.39 -14.22 -21.63
C LEU A 618 -16.60 -15.73 -21.42
N GLU A 619 -15.68 -16.39 -20.75
CA GLU A 619 -15.66 -17.83 -20.54
C GLU A 619 -16.75 -18.25 -19.56
N GLU A 620 -16.94 -17.57 -18.47
CA GLU A 620 -17.98 -17.86 -17.47
C GLU A 620 -19.37 -17.48 -17.97
N LEU A 621 -19.49 -16.40 -18.74
CA LEU A 621 -20.73 -16.13 -19.47
C LEU A 621 -21.09 -17.29 -20.38
N GLY A 622 -20.11 -17.84 -21.09
CA GLY A 622 -20.29 -19.03 -21.94
C GLY A 622 -20.67 -20.29 -21.16
N ALA A 623 -20.22 -20.40 -19.90
CA ALA A 623 -20.61 -21.50 -19.00
C ALA A 623 -22.01 -21.29 -18.39
N GLY A 624 -22.52 -20.07 -18.34
CA GLY A 624 -23.88 -19.71 -17.93
C GLY A 624 -24.11 -19.60 -16.43
N SER A 625 -23.02 -19.50 -15.62
CA SER A 625 -23.09 -19.33 -14.17
C SER A 625 -21.80 -18.76 -13.63
N GLY A 626 -21.83 -18.14 -12.45
CA GLY A 626 -20.66 -17.65 -11.74
C GLY A 626 -20.00 -16.46 -12.42
N TYR A 627 -20.78 -15.58 -13.03
CA TYR A 627 -20.24 -14.51 -13.87
C TYR A 627 -20.53 -13.09 -13.36
N TYR A 628 -21.08 -12.92 -12.17
CA TYR A 628 -21.21 -11.59 -11.58
C TYR A 628 -19.93 -11.21 -10.84
N ASP A 629 -19.46 -9.99 -11.06
CA ASP A 629 -18.21 -9.47 -10.52
C ASP A 629 -18.35 -7.98 -10.21
N ALA A 630 -18.06 -7.58 -8.98
CA ALA A 630 -18.20 -6.19 -8.54
C ALA A 630 -17.27 -5.22 -9.30
N ALA A 631 -16.11 -5.68 -9.80
CA ALA A 631 -15.17 -4.84 -10.52
C ALA A 631 -15.73 -4.24 -11.82
N VAL A 632 -16.78 -4.88 -12.41
CA VAL A 632 -17.40 -4.37 -13.65
C VAL A 632 -18.10 -3.01 -13.45
N VAL A 633 -18.34 -2.58 -12.20
CA VAL A 633 -18.89 -1.26 -11.88
C VAL A 633 -18.04 -0.13 -12.44
N ASP A 634 -16.75 -0.36 -12.63
CA ASP A 634 -15.84 0.62 -13.22
C ASP A 634 -16.19 1.00 -14.66
N ALA A 635 -16.92 0.17 -15.38
CA ALA A 635 -17.44 0.55 -16.70
C ALA A 635 -18.36 1.80 -16.65
N ILE A 636 -19.03 1.98 -15.52
CA ILE A 636 -19.89 3.15 -15.25
C ILE A 636 -19.04 4.27 -14.64
N ALA A 637 -18.31 3.95 -13.58
CA ALA A 637 -17.50 4.91 -12.83
C ALA A 637 -16.29 5.48 -13.60
N MET A 638 -15.92 4.89 -14.75
CA MET A 638 -14.95 5.42 -15.71
C MET A 638 -15.59 6.02 -16.98
N GLY A 639 -16.91 6.15 -17.01
CA GLY A 639 -17.61 6.86 -18.09
C GLY A 639 -17.69 6.11 -19.43
N LEU A 640 -17.57 4.76 -19.46
CA LEU A 640 -17.72 4.02 -20.71
C LEU A 640 -19.18 3.92 -21.16
N PHE A 641 -20.10 3.75 -20.22
CA PHE A 641 -21.54 3.63 -20.43
C PHE A 641 -22.32 4.73 -19.74
N ASP A 642 -23.42 5.15 -20.37
CA ASP A 642 -24.34 6.10 -19.74
C ASP A 642 -24.81 5.53 -18.39
N PRO A 643 -24.56 6.23 -17.28
CA PRO A 643 -24.97 5.78 -15.95
C PRO A 643 -26.47 5.54 -15.78
N GLN A 644 -27.30 6.16 -16.62
CA GLN A 644 -28.75 5.98 -16.67
C GLN A 644 -29.20 5.06 -17.82
N GLY A 645 -28.23 4.52 -18.58
CA GLY A 645 -28.48 3.63 -19.68
C GLY A 645 -28.86 2.21 -19.27
N GLU A 646 -29.26 1.41 -20.25
CA GLU A 646 -29.74 0.03 -20.05
C GLU A 646 -28.65 -0.86 -19.41
N ILE A 647 -27.41 -0.78 -19.91
CA ILE A 647 -26.28 -1.62 -19.42
C ILE A 647 -25.97 -1.24 -17.96
N ALA A 648 -25.82 0.04 -17.65
CA ALA A 648 -25.50 0.49 -16.29
C ALA A 648 -26.59 0.08 -15.30
N THR A 649 -27.87 0.33 -15.64
CA THR A 649 -29.00 -0.02 -14.79
C THR A 649 -29.10 -1.54 -14.56
N ALA A 650 -28.93 -2.34 -15.60
CA ALA A 650 -28.95 -3.81 -15.49
C ALA A 650 -27.76 -4.33 -14.67
N THR A 651 -26.56 -3.75 -14.87
CA THR A 651 -25.36 -4.14 -14.14
C THR A 651 -25.52 -3.88 -12.63
N LEU A 652 -25.89 -2.67 -12.22
CA LEU A 652 -26.11 -2.35 -10.81
C LEU A 652 -27.19 -3.22 -10.16
N ALA A 653 -28.28 -3.50 -10.89
CA ALA A 653 -29.31 -4.42 -10.41
C ALA A 653 -28.82 -5.87 -10.28
N GLY A 654 -27.98 -6.33 -11.20
CA GLY A 654 -27.37 -7.65 -11.15
C GLY A 654 -26.41 -7.79 -9.97
N LEU A 655 -25.54 -6.80 -9.74
CA LEU A 655 -24.64 -6.79 -8.59
C LEU A 655 -25.42 -6.81 -7.25
N ASP A 656 -26.45 -6.00 -7.12
CA ASP A 656 -27.32 -6.00 -5.92
C ASP A 656 -28.05 -7.34 -5.72
N ALA A 657 -28.43 -8.00 -6.79
CA ALA A 657 -29.17 -9.27 -6.69
C ALA A 657 -28.26 -10.46 -6.30
N HIS A 658 -26.99 -10.41 -6.67
CA HIS A 658 -26.07 -11.56 -6.55
C HIS A 658 -24.94 -11.34 -5.53
N LEU A 659 -24.48 -10.11 -5.34
CA LEU A 659 -23.26 -9.83 -4.56
C LEU A 659 -23.50 -9.03 -3.28
N LEU A 660 -24.72 -8.55 -3.01
CA LEU A 660 -25.00 -7.72 -1.84
C LEU A 660 -24.61 -8.43 -0.55
N THR A 661 -23.82 -7.77 0.30
CA THR A 661 -23.37 -8.36 1.55
C THR A 661 -24.35 -8.09 2.70
N PRO A 662 -24.58 -9.07 3.59
CA PRO A 662 -25.56 -8.91 4.65
C PRO A 662 -25.11 -7.97 5.77
N ALA A 663 -23.81 -7.74 5.97
CA ALA A 663 -23.32 -6.89 7.05
C ALA A 663 -23.52 -5.41 6.76
N SER A 664 -23.17 -4.97 5.56
CA SER A 664 -23.35 -3.57 5.13
C SER A 664 -24.77 -3.29 4.65
N GLU A 665 -25.43 -4.29 4.05
CA GLU A 665 -26.69 -4.15 3.30
C GLU A 665 -26.59 -3.18 2.11
N VAL A 666 -25.37 -2.72 1.78
CA VAL A 666 -25.08 -1.73 0.74
C VAL A 666 -23.85 -2.05 -0.13
N GLY A 667 -22.86 -2.75 0.36
CA GLY A 667 -21.65 -3.13 -0.34
C GLY A 667 -21.76 -4.50 -1.00
N TRP A 668 -20.74 -4.87 -1.80
CA TRP A 668 -20.74 -6.08 -2.60
C TRP A 668 -19.59 -7.02 -2.26
N SER A 669 -19.87 -8.31 -2.26
CA SER A 669 -18.84 -9.33 -2.38
C SER A 669 -18.10 -9.17 -3.71
N ARG A 670 -16.87 -9.69 -3.78
CA ARG A 670 -16.03 -9.60 -4.96
C ARG A 670 -16.72 -10.17 -6.22
N ASN A 671 -17.12 -11.44 -6.15
CA ASN A 671 -17.79 -12.14 -7.24
C ASN A 671 -18.66 -13.29 -6.71
N ASP A 672 -19.36 -13.98 -7.61
CA ASP A 672 -20.23 -15.11 -7.31
C ASP A 672 -19.72 -16.46 -7.87
N ASP A 673 -18.45 -16.56 -8.20
CA ASP A 673 -17.83 -17.75 -8.79
C ASP A 673 -17.21 -18.74 -7.79
N GLN A 674 -17.49 -18.56 -6.51
CA GLN A 674 -16.92 -19.35 -5.41
C GLN A 674 -17.69 -20.65 -5.13
N ALA A 675 -17.96 -20.93 -3.85
CA ALA A 675 -18.56 -22.19 -3.39
C ALA A 675 -19.86 -22.58 -4.11
N ASP A 676 -20.67 -21.62 -4.49
CA ASP A 676 -21.92 -21.86 -5.21
C ASP A 676 -21.69 -22.28 -6.66
N HIS A 677 -20.54 -21.95 -7.20
CA HIS A 677 -20.14 -22.21 -8.57
C HIS A 677 -18.91 -23.11 -8.69
N GLY A 678 -18.71 -23.97 -7.72
CA GLY A 678 -17.57 -24.88 -7.70
C GLY A 678 -16.43 -24.37 -6.84
N GLY A 679 -16.73 -23.87 -5.68
CA GLY A 679 -15.82 -23.25 -4.76
C GLY A 679 -14.51 -23.96 -4.43
N ALA A 680 -14.35 -25.21 -4.80
CA ALA A 680 -13.06 -25.88 -4.81
C ALA A 680 -12.15 -25.37 -5.94
N GLU A 681 -12.75 -24.73 -6.92
CA GLU A 681 -12.11 -24.10 -8.07
C GLU A 681 -12.10 -22.58 -7.94
N ASP A 682 -12.61 -22.07 -6.82
CA ASP A 682 -12.55 -20.67 -6.54
C ASP A 682 -11.09 -20.19 -6.52
N LEU A 683 -10.93 -18.91 -6.64
CA LEU A 683 -9.64 -18.24 -6.77
C LEU A 683 -8.79 -18.41 -5.53
N SER A 684 -9.40 -18.74 -4.43
CA SER A 684 -8.73 -18.90 -3.15
C SER A 684 -8.51 -20.39 -2.88
N PRO A 685 -7.27 -20.85 -2.74
CA PRO A 685 -7.00 -22.20 -2.21
C PRO A 685 -7.49 -22.37 -0.78
N TRP A 686 -8.08 -21.37 -0.20
CA TRP A 686 -8.58 -21.27 1.17
C TRP A 686 -10.09 -21.32 1.27
N GLY A 687 -10.74 -21.51 0.16
CA GLY A 687 -12.18 -21.58 0.07
C GLY A 687 -12.83 -20.21 -0.15
N SER A 688 -14.11 -20.14 0.03
CA SER A 688 -14.95 -19.02 -0.31
C SER A 688 -14.69 -17.70 0.42
N VAL A 689 -13.80 -17.66 1.41
CA VAL A 689 -13.61 -16.47 2.26
C VAL A 689 -13.09 -15.29 1.44
N TYR A 690 -12.08 -15.52 0.59
CA TYR A 690 -11.48 -14.43 -0.20
C TYR A 690 -12.44 -13.89 -1.27
N ASP A 691 -13.21 -14.74 -1.91
CA ASP A 691 -14.15 -14.35 -2.96
C ASP A 691 -15.42 -13.71 -2.40
N SER A 692 -15.81 -14.07 -1.17
CA SER A 692 -17.05 -13.61 -0.56
C SER A 692 -16.93 -12.36 0.33
N VAL A 693 -15.73 -11.82 0.54
CA VAL A 693 -15.57 -10.58 1.29
C VAL A 693 -16.00 -9.37 0.50
N GLU A 694 -16.41 -8.33 1.21
CA GLU A 694 -16.79 -7.04 0.65
C GLU A 694 -15.54 -6.21 0.35
N TRP A 695 -15.41 -5.73 -0.89
CA TRP A 695 -14.23 -4.98 -1.32
C TRP A 695 -14.49 -3.47 -1.32
N VAL A 696 -13.68 -2.75 -0.55
CA VAL A 696 -13.82 -1.30 -0.33
C VAL A 696 -13.71 -0.52 -1.65
N VAL A 697 -12.79 -0.89 -2.52
CA VAL A 697 -12.61 -0.21 -3.82
C VAL A 697 -13.87 -0.32 -4.69
N THR A 698 -14.47 -1.50 -4.78
CA THR A 698 -15.67 -1.71 -5.61
C THR A 698 -16.88 -0.95 -5.07
N ASP A 699 -17.02 -0.88 -3.74
CA ASP A 699 -18.07 -0.11 -3.08
C ASP A 699 -17.94 1.39 -3.35
N LEU A 700 -16.71 1.92 -3.28
CA LEU A 700 -16.45 3.34 -3.55
C LEU A 700 -16.67 3.70 -5.01
N ARG A 701 -16.32 2.79 -5.94
CA ARG A 701 -16.66 2.94 -7.36
C ARG A 701 -18.16 2.82 -7.58
N GLY A 702 -18.82 1.93 -6.84
CA GLY A 702 -20.28 1.83 -6.77
C GLY A 702 -20.95 3.11 -6.31
N ALA A 703 -20.40 3.79 -5.30
CA ALA A 703 -20.92 5.08 -4.83
C ALA A 703 -20.92 6.13 -5.95
N ILE A 704 -19.87 6.16 -6.78
CA ILE A 704 -19.81 7.02 -7.97
C ILE A 704 -20.88 6.61 -9.00
N ALA A 705 -20.94 5.32 -9.35
CA ALA A 705 -21.87 4.81 -10.35
C ALA A 705 -23.34 5.05 -9.97
N PHE A 706 -23.73 4.81 -8.72
CA PHE A 706 -25.08 5.09 -8.24
C PHE A 706 -25.44 6.57 -8.28
N ARG A 707 -24.49 7.44 -7.93
CA ARG A 707 -24.74 8.88 -7.95
C ARG A 707 -25.02 9.39 -9.35
N ASP A 708 -24.21 9.00 -10.32
CA ASP A 708 -24.41 9.39 -11.73
C ASP A 708 -25.65 8.73 -12.33
N GLY A 709 -25.99 7.52 -11.89
CA GLY A 709 -27.24 6.85 -12.19
C GLY A 709 -28.49 7.51 -11.61
N GLY A 710 -28.30 8.51 -10.70
CA GLY A 710 -29.38 9.26 -10.08
C GLY A 710 -29.85 8.70 -8.73
N ASP A 711 -29.23 7.65 -8.21
CA ASP A 711 -29.49 7.10 -6.88
C ASP A 711 -28.49 7.64 -5.83
N ALA A 712 -28.65 8.94 -5.54
CA ALA A 712 -27.84 9.60 -4.53
C ALA A 712 -27.96 8.96 -3.13
N ALA A 713 -29.11 8.37 -2.81
CA ALA A 713 -29.33 7.78 -1.49
C ALA A 713 -28.49 6.51 -1.30
N ARG A 714 -28.35 5.69 -2.34
CA ARG A 714 -27.51 4.49 -2.33
C ARG A 714 -26.02 4.87 -2.26
N SER A 715 -25.62 5.87 -3.05
CA SER A 715 -24.27 6.45 -3.03
C SER A 715 -23.88 6.93 -1.62
N ASP A 716 -24.76 7.74 -0.99
CA ASP A 716 -24.52 8.27 0.36
C ASP A 716 -24.47 7.15 1.42
N ALA A 717 -25.25 6.08 1.25
CA ALA A 717 -25.23 4.93 2.17
C ALA A 717 -23.91 4.15 2.10
N LEU A 718 -23.33 3.95 0.92
CA LEU A 718 -22.00 3.35 0.74
C LEU A 718 -20.91 4.22 1.38
N LEU A 719 -20.93 5.53 1.11
CA LEU A 719 -19.96 6.45 1.71
C LEU A 719 -20.06 6.48 3.23
N LEU A 720 -21.30 6.49 3.78
CA LEU A 720 -21.52 6.44 5.22
C LEU A 720 -20.96 5.14 5.84
N TRP A 721 -21.17 4.00 5.18
CA TRP A 721 -20.65 2.70 5.61
C TRP A 721 -19.13 2.72 5.68
N ILE A 722 -18.45 3.08 4.57
CA ILE A 722 -17.00 3.12 4.50
C ILE A 722 -16.41 4.13 5.49
N THR A 723 -17.03 5.34 5.61
CA THR A 723 -16.58 6.35 6.58
C THR A 723 -16.65 5.83 8.02
N ALA A 724 -17.75 5.17 8.39
CA ALA A 724 -17.92 4.63 9.73
C ALA A 724 -16.88 3.54 10.05
N GLN A 725 -16.62 2.62 9.11
CA GLN A 725 -15.62 1.56 9.28
C GLN A 725 -14.20 2.12 9.35
N THR A 726 -13.88 3.08 8.48
CA THR A 726 -12.57 3.75 8.47
C THR A 726 -12.30 4.45 9.81
N LEU A 727 -13.26 5.20 10.34
CA LEU A 727 -13.11 5.88 11.64
C LEU A 727 -13.01 4.90 12.80
N ALA A 728 -13.71 3.76 12.76
CA ALA A 728 -13.59 2.72 13.77
C ALA A 728 -12.19 2.07 13.80
N ASN A 729 -11.47 2.15 12.68
CA ASN A 729 -10.08 1.70 12.53
C ASN A 729 -9.07 2.87 12.58
N PHE A 730 -9.28 3.84 13.44
CA PHE A 730 -8.40 5.02 13.61
C PHE A 730 -8.19 5.85 12.33
N GLY A 731 -9.16 5.88 11.43
CA GLY A 731 -9.04 6.58 10.15
C GLY A 731 -8.32 5.79 9.05
N MET A 732 -8.04 4.52 9.28
CA MET A 732 -7.40 3.63 8.31
C MET A 732 -8.45 2.88 7.48
N ALA A 733 -8.47 3.11 6.17
CA ALA A 733 -9.29 2.32 5.25
C ALA A 733 -8.74 0.91 5.12
N ALA A 734 -9.61 -0.10 5.21
CA ALA A 734 -9.25 -1.49 5.00
C ALA A 734 -9.29 -1.88 3.51
N GLU A 735 -8.68 -3.00 3.15
CA GLU A 735 -8.84 -3.62 1.84
C GLU A 735 -10.26 -4.17 1.66
N THR A 736 -10.71 -4.90 2.67
CA THR A 736 -12.00 -5.61 2.63
C THR A 736 -12.67 -5.64 3.97
N TYR A 737 -13.96 -5.96 3.95
CA TYR A 737 -14.74 -6.29 5.14
C TYR A 737 -15.32 -7.69 5.04
N ASP A 738 -15.39 -8.39 6.16
CA ASP A 738 -16.08 -9.66 6.26
C ASP A 738 -17.58 -9.47 5.97
N ARG A 739 -18.12 -10.25 5.03
CA ARG A 739 -19.47 -10.08 4.53
C ARG A 739 -20.59 -10.22 5.58
N ASP A 740 -20.35 -11.02 6.63
CA ASP A 740 -21.37 -11.37 7.62
C ASP A 740 -21.28 -10.49 8.88
N THR A 741 -20.08 -10.05 9.23
CA THR A 741 -19.81 -9.31 10.47
C THR A 741 -19.48 -7.84 10.24
N GLY A 742 -19.05 -7.46 9.04
CA GLY A 742 -18.58 -6.11 8.72
C GLY A 742 -17.26 -5.74 9.38
N THR A 743 -16.55 -6.70 9.99
CA THR A 743 -15.21 -6.46 10.50
C THR A 743 -14.22 -6.37 9.34
N TYR A 744 -13.15 -5.58 9.51
CA TYR A 744 -12.13 -5.56 8.47
C TYR A 744 -11.54 -6.96 8.26
N ALA A 745 -11.18 -7.25 7.02
CA ALA A 745 -10.45 -8.45 6.64
C ALA A 745 -9.23 -8.04 5.80
N PHE A 746 -8.20 -8.90 5.80
CA PHE A 746 -6.95 -8.72 5.06
C PHE A 746 -6.19 -7.44 5.45
N ASN A 747 -5.74 -6.62 4.49
CA ASN A 747 -4.80 -5.53 4.74
C ASN A 747 -5.44 -4.23 5.21
N THR A 748 -4.75 -3.56 6.11
CA THR A 748 -5.10 -2.24 6.64
C THR A 748 -3.81 -1.57 7.14
N PRO A 749 -3.52 -0.30 6.79
CA PRO A 749 -4.30 0.55 5.86
C PRO A 749 -4.02 0.24 4.39
N MET A 750 -5.03 0.33 3.55
CA MET A 750 -4.89 0.32 2.10
C MET A 750 -4.80 1.76 1.57
N LEU A 751 -3.92 1.98 0.60
CA LEU A 751 -3.64 3.30 0.07
C LEU A 751 -4.48 3.60 -1.17
N GLY A 752 -4.16 3.01 -2.32
CA GLY A 752 -4.90 3.27 -3.55
C GLY A 752 -6.35 2.80 -3.48
N PHE A 753 -6.57 1.53 -3.19
CA PHE A 753 -7.89 0.91 -3.10
C PHE A 753 -8.71 1.35 -1.88
N GLY A 754 -8.05 1.85 -0.84
CA GLY A 754 -8.70 2.39 0.35
C GLY A 754 -8.76 3.91 0.34
N ALA A 755 -7.70 4.56 0.82
CA ALA A 755 -7.62 6.01 1.01
C ALA A 755 -7.82 6.79 -0.30
N GLY A 756 -7.22 6.33 -1.42
CA GLY A 756 -7.32 6.96 -2.73
C GLY A 756 -8.73 6.88 -3.30
N ALA A 757 -9.29 5.67 -3.37
CA ALA A 757 -10.66 5.48 -3.86
C ALA A 757 -11.70 6.24 -3.03
N TYR A 758 -11.51 6.33 -1.70
CA TYR A 758 -12.37 7.12 -0.82
C TYR A 758 -12.31 8.61 -1.14
N ALA A 759 -11.13 9.17 -1.34
CA ALA A 759 -10.96 10.57 -1.71
C ALA A 759 -11.64 10.89 -3.05
N LEU A 760 -11.48 10.02 -4.06
CA LEU A 760 -12.11 10.17 -5.37
C LEU A 760 -13.64 10.12 -5.29
N ALA A 761 -14.19 9.20 -4.50
CA ALA A 761 -15.65 9.10 -4.33
C ALA A 761 -16.24 10.33 -3.62
N LEU A 762 -15.56 10.89 -2.62
CA LEU A 762 -15.97 12.13 -1.96
C LEU A 762 -15.86 13.35 -2.89
N ALA A 763 -14.77 13.43 -3.69
CA ALA A 763 -14.59 14.49 -4.65
C ALA A 763 -15.69 14.47 -5.72
N HIS A 764 -16.04 13.28 -6.21
CA HIS A 764 -17.12 13.09 -7.16
C HIS A 764 -18.48 13.54 -6.57
N ARG A 765 -18.76 13.15 -5.33
CA ARG A 765 -19.96 13.64 -4.64
C ARG A 765 -19.96 15.17 -4.47
N GLY A 766 -18.80 15.78 -4.25
CA GLY A 766 -18.59 17.22 -4.14
C GLY A 766 -18.72 17.98 -5.48
N GLY A 767 -18.93 17.27 -6.59
CA GLY A 767 -19.19 17.85 -7.91
C GLY A 767 -18.06 17.65 -8.94
N ALA A 768 -17.06 16.84 -8.66
CA ALA A 768 -16.11 16.41 -9.69
C ALA A 768 -16.88 15.56 -10.71
N ALA A 769 -16.84 15.97 -11.98
CA ALA A 769 -17.54 15.25 -13.04
C ALA A 769 -16.68 14.08 -13.56
N ILE A 770 -17.35 13.02 -14.03
CA ILE A 770 -16.72 12.00 -14.85
C ILE A 770 -17.08 12.28 -16.30
N ASP A 771 -16.06 12.58 -17.10
CA ASP A 771 -16.25 12.79 -18.52
C ASP A 771 -16.49 11.46 -19.23
N PRO A 772 -17.42 11.44 -20.21
CA PRO A 772 -17.62 10.25 -21.01
C PRO A 772 -16.34 9.84 -21.72
N ALA A 773 -15.96 8.56 -21.63
CA ALA A 773 -14.79 8.04 -22.28
C ALA A 773 -14.83 8.30 -23.80
N CYS A 774 -13.74 8.84 -24.37
CA CYS A 774 -13.68 9.33 -25.74
C CYS A 774 -14.71 10.44 -26.08
N GLY A 775 -15.22 11.19 -25.09
CA GLY A 775 -16.14 12.32 -25.29
C GLY A 775 -17.61 11.95 -25.50
N GLU A 776 -17.98 10.66 -25.46
CA GLU A 776 -19.37 10.20 -25.65
C GLU A 776 -19.63 8.89 -24.92
N TYR A 777 -20.85 8.71 -24.42
CA TYR A 777 -21.29 7.41 -23.91
C TYR A 777 -21.66 6.48 -25.06
N TRP A 778 -21.62 5.16 -24.77
CA TRP A 778 -22.12 4.17 -25.72
C TRP A 778 -23.65 4.20 -25.77
N GLU A 779 -24.22 4.46 -26.95
CA GLU A 779 -25.69 4.61 -27.15
C GLU A 779 -26.40 3.36 -27.68
N GLY A 780 -25.73 2.22 -27.81
CA GLY A 780 -26.31 0.98 -28.34
C GLY A 780 -26.33 0.93 -29.86
N GLY A 781 -25.60 0.00 -30.47
CA GLY A 781 -25.60 -0.25 -31.90
C GLY A 781 -26.96 -0.72 -32.40
N GLY A 782 -27.74 0.16 -33.01
CA GLY A 782 -29.00 -0.24 -33.63
C GLY A 782 -30.02 0.84 -33.91
N GLY A 783 -29.61 2.04 -34.22
CA GLY A 783 -30.50 3.04 -34.83
C GLY A 783 -29.98 3.44 -36.19
N GLU A 784 -30.58 2.98 -37.27
CA GLU A 784 -30.44 3.61 -38.58
C GLU A 784 -30.66 5.13 -38.37
N THR A 785 -29.61 5.92 -38.46
CA THR A 785 -29.72 7.35 -38.61
C THR A 785 -30.41 7.64 -39.93
N THR A 786 -31.73 7.69 -39.91
CA THR A 786 -32.48 8.37 -40.94
C THR A 786 -32.14 9.85 -40.81
N GLY A 787 -31.20 10.28 -41.65
CA GLY A 787 -30.88 11.69 -41.82
C GLY A 787 -32.11 12.51 -42.17
N GLY A 788 -32.59 13.22 -41.19
CA GLY A 788 -33.54 14.34 -41.36
C GLY A 788 -32.73 15.58 -41.67
N ALA A 789 -32.46 15.80 -42.95
CA ALA A 789 -31.98 17.08 -43.39
C ALA A 789 -33.09 18.11 -43.25
N ASP A 790 -32.99 18.99 -42.28
CA ASP A 790 -33.77 20.25 -42.26
C ASP A 790 -32.98 21.25 -43.13
N GLU A 791 -33.44 21.40 -44.36
CA GLU A 791 -33.14 22.51 -45.21
C GLU A 791 -33.72 23.80 -44.65
N SER A 792 -32.86 24.75 -44.29
CA SER A 792 -33.23 26.14 -44.35
C SER A 792 -32.25 26.90 -45.23
N GLY A 793 -32.70 27.17 -46.43
CA GLY A 793 -31.96 27.85 -47.46
C GLY A 793 -31.77 29.35 -47.19
N SER A 794 -30.67 29.86 -47.65
CA SER A 794 -30.64 31.17 -48.28
C SER A 794 -29.52 31.20 -49.33
N GLY A 795 -29.92 31.59 -50.56
CA GLY A 795 -29.14 31.54 -51.75
C GLY A 795 -28.06 32.64 -51.86
N GLY A 796 -27.24 32.39 -52.81
CA GLY A 796 -26.21 33.34 -53.32
C GLY A 796 -25.44 32.71 -54.46
N THR A 797 -25.85 33.08 -55.64
CA THR A 797 -25.29 32.79 -56.97
C THR A 797 -23.85 33.25 -57.17
N SER A 798 -22.98 32.51 -57.84
CA SER A 798 -22.57 32.70 -59.26
C SER A 798 -21.24 32.03 -59.65
N ASP A 799 -21.29 31.34 -60.73
CA ASP A 799 -20.31 31.21 -61.86
C ASP A 799 -18.88 30.76 -61.56
N GLY A 800 -18.44 29.69 -62.16
CA GLY A 800 -18.12 29.47 -63.54
C GLY A 800 -16.73 28.90 -63.70
N GLY A 801 -16.51 27.89 -64.57
CA GLY A 801 -15.22 27.59 -65.18
C GLY A 801 -14.64 26.19 -64.93
N SER A 802 -15.05 25.29 -65.74
CA SER A 802 -14.54 24.41 -66.75
C SER A 802 -13.07 23.96 -66.72
N ALA A 803 -12.92 22.63 -66.83
CA ALA A 803 -12.03 21.83 -67.67
C ALA A 803 -10.54 21.87 -67.24
N ASP A 804 -9.76 20.81 -67.28
CA ASP A 804 -9.66 19.73 -68.23
C ASP A 804 -8.68 18.68 -67.74
N SER A 805 -8.96 17.45 -68.07
CA SER A 805 -8.19 16.26 -68.41
C SER A 805 -6.65 16.21 -68.29
N GLY A 806 -6.17 15.05 -67.92
CA GLY A 806 -4.79 14.64 -68.20
C GLY A 806 -4.41 13.31 -67.56
N SER A 807 -4.64 12.27 -68.31
CA SER A 807 -4.20 10.86 -68.08
C SER A 807 -2.68 10.66 -68.31
N ALA A 808 -2.19 9.53 -67.87
CA ALA A 808 -1.19 8.61 -68.41
C ALA A 808 -0.04 8.33 -67.45
N ASP A 809 0.03 7.10 -66.98
CA ASP A 809 0.71 5.90 -67.45
C ASP A 809 2.20 5.81 -67.18
N SER A 810 2.50 4.70 -66.70
CA SER A 810 3.49 3.66 -66.99
C SER A 810 4.63 3.39 -66.00
N SER A 811 4.53 2.24 -65.44
CA SER A 811 5.40 1.05 -65.63
C SER A 811 6.88 1.13 -65.20
N GLY A 812 7.27 0.10 -64.44
CA GLY A 812 8.65 -0.37 -64.33
C GLY A 812 9.03 -1.13 -63.07
N GLY A 813 8.82 -2.45 -63.05
CA GLY A 813 9.63 -3.33 -62.27
C GLY A 813 10.70 -3.96 -63.18
N PRO A 814 11.40 -5.04 -62.89
CA PRO A 814 11.79 -5.66 -61.63
C PRO A 814 13.29 -6.07 -61.59
N SER A 815 13.81 -6.67 -60.54
CA SER A 815 14.80 -7.79 -60.53
C SER A 815 15.45 -7.92 -59.14
N SER A 816 15.29 -9.02 -58.46
CA SER A 816 15.89 -10.39 -58.50
C SER A 816 17.37 -10.44 -58.15
N GLY A 817 17.66 -11.26 -57.17
CA GLY A 817 18.92 -11.90 -56.86
C GLY A 817 18.98 -12.13 -55.32
N GLY A 818 18.93 -13.20 -54.73
CA GLY A 818 19.28 -14.58 -55.12
C GLY A 818 20.52 -15.03 -54.40
N VAL A 819 20.32 -16.14 -53.70
CA VAL A 819 21.28 -17.22 -53.42
C VAL A 819 21.86 -17.39 -52.02
N SER A 820 21.44 -18.42 -51.40
CA SER A 820 22.03 -19.62 -50.76
C SER A 820 22.69 -19.41 -49.40
N GLY A 821 22.39 -20.11 -48.39
CA GLY A 821 22.16 -21.54 -48.20
C GLY A 821 23.41 -22.28 -47.80
N VAL A 822 23.48 -22.79 -46.57
CA VAL A 822 24.10 -24.11 -46.28
C VAL A 822 23.60 -24.60 -44.93
N SER A 823 23.06 -25.80 -44.99
CA SER A 823 22.71 -26.70 -43.89
C SER A 823 23.95 -27.51 -43.41
N ALA A 824 23.80 -28.11 -42.24
CA ALA A 824 24.11 -29.47 -41.85
C ALA A 824 24.19 -29.60 -40.34
N ASP A 825 23.31 -30.33 -39.72
CA ASP A 825 23.38 -31.77 -39.35
C ASP A 825 24.37 -32.01 -38.17
N ALA A 826 23.99 -32.56 -37.11
CA ALA A 826 23.23 -33.70 -36.66
C ALA A 826 23.99 -34.48 -35.58
N SER A 827 23.29 -35.15 -34.72
CA SER A 827 23.66 -36.32 -33.87
C SER A 827 24.39 -36.00 -32.57
N GLY A 828 24.07 -36.58 -31.44
CA GLY A 828 23.21 -37.64 -31.04
C GLY A 828 23.68 -38.24 -29.74
N GLY A 829 22.73 -38.65 -28.90
CA GLY A 829 22.86 -39.84 -27.99
C GLY A 829 23.63 -39.60 -26.71
N SER A 830 23.34 -40.09 -25.59
CA SER A 830 22.46 -41.15 -25.05
C SER A 830 22.68 -41.24 -23.53
N ASP A 831 21.61 -41.52 -22.84
CA ASP A 831 21.45 -42.39 -21.64
C ASP A 831 22.49 -42.51 -20.53
N GLY A 832 21.96 -42.51 -19.32
CA GLY A 832 22.62 -43.08 -18.18
C GLY A 832 21.94 -42.83 -16.82
N ASP A 833 20.98 -43.71 -16.53
CA ASP A 833 20.44 -44.01 -15.19
C ASP A 833 21.49 -44.29 -14.14
N THR A 834 21.21 -43.96 -12.90
CA THR A 834 21.19 -44.83 -11.68
C THR A 834 21.11 -44.01 -10.39
N SER A 835 20.00 -44.04 -9.70
CA SER A 835 19.58 -44.75 -8.48
C SER A 835 20.46 -44.71 -7.24
N SER A 836 19.74 -44.51 -6.15
CA SER A 836 19.86 -44.98 -4.76
C SER A 836 20.45 -43.97 -3.76
N SER A 837 19.86 -43.69 -2.68
CA SER A 837 19.07 -44.23 -1.61
C SER A 837 19.53 -43.68 -0.25
N ALA A 838 18.59 -43.23 0.51
CA ALA A 838 18.36 -43.37 1.94
C ALA A 838 19.41 -42.93 2.98
N GLY A 839 18.91 -42.21 3.96
CA GLY A 839 19.47 -42.13 5.31
C GLY A 839 18.77 -41.09 6.15
N ALA A 840 17.80 -41.57 6.93
CA ALA A 840 17.13 -40.80 8.00
C ALA A 840 18.00 -40.75 9.26
N SER A 841 17.87 -39.67 10.03
CA SER A 841 17.85 -39.78 11.49
C SER A 841 17.32 -38.53 12.16
N ASP A 842 16.46 -38.77 13.08
CA ASP A 842 15.69 -37.95 14.01
C ASP A 842 16.53 -37.27 15.10
N ASP A 843 15.78 -36.44 15.80
CA ASP A 843 15.87 -35.92 17.19
C ASP A 843 16.41 -34.48 17.29
N GLY A 844 15.75 -33.59 17.96
CA GLY A 844 14.63 -33.57 18.88
C GLY A 844 14.88 -32.47 19.89
N GLY A 845 13.83 -31.75 20.27
CA GLY A 845 13.81 -31.06 21.55
C GLY A 845 13.57 -29.55 21.48
N GLY A 846 12.30 -29.20 21.62
CA GLY A 846 11.81 -27.85 21.79
C GLY A 846 11.75 -27.40 23.24
N CYS A 847 11.48 -26.13 23.42
CA CYS A 847 10.66 -25.63 24.52
C CYS A 847 9.97 -24.33 24.02
N GLY A 848 8.65 -24.40 24.05
CA GLY A 848 7.78 -23.28 23.67
C GLY A 848 7.44 -22.41 24.87
N CYS A 849 7.13 -21.15 24.55
CA CYS A 849 6.20 -20.38 25.34
C CYS A 849 5.18 -19.81 24.36
N ALA A 850 3.95 -20.32 24.47
CA ALA A 850 2.80 -19.90 23.69
C ALA A 850 2.22 -18.63 24.29
N ALA A 851 2.14 -17.58 23.50
CA ALA A 851 1.18 -16.51 23.70
C ALA A 851 0.11 -16.60 22.62
N ASP A 852 -1.12 -16.52 23.06
CA ASP A 852 -2.34 -16.78 22.31
C ASP A 852 -2.50 -15.74 21.18
N ARG A 853 -2.11 -16.10 19.96
CA ARG A 853 -2.33 -15.33 18.72
C ARG A 853 -3.37 -16.08 17.90
N ARG A 854 -4.65 -15.89 18.20
CA ARG A 854 -5.68 -16.72 17.56
C ARG A 854 -6.32 -16.16 16.30
N ASP A 855 -6.18 -14.88 15.96
CA ASP A 855 -7.03 -14.30 14.93
C ASP A 855 -6.31 -13.70 13.70
N VAL A 856 -4.98 -13.57 13.68
CA VAL A 856 -4.23 -13.06 12.51
C VAL A 856 -3.47 -14.18 11.77
N ALA A 857 -3.30 -15.34 12.37
CA ALA A 857 -2.53 -16.45 11.82
C ALA A 857 -3.23 -17.21 10.67
N GLY A 858 -4.51 -16.96 10.42
CA GLY A 858 -5.29 -17.66 9.40
C GLY A 858 -4.81 -17.35 7.98
N SER A 859 -4.72 -16.09 7.63
CA SER A 859 -4.43 -15.65 6.26
C SER A 859 -2.94 -15.79 5.88
N LEU A 860 -2.04 -15.50 6.82
CA LEU A 860 -0.58 -15.62 6.60
C LEU A 860 -0.08 -17.08 6.52
N ALA A 861 -0.64 -17.98 7.32
CA ALA A 861 -0.24 -19.39 7.31
C ALA A 861 -0.48 -20.04 5.92
N LEU A 862 -1.30 -19.43 5.12
CA LEU A 862 -1.84 -20.02 3.93
C LEU A 862 -0.96 -19.68 2.71
N LEU A 863 -0.56 -18.45 2.50
CA LEU A 863 0.47 -18.11 1.50
C LEU A 863 1.80 -18.84 1.79
N GLY A 864 2.20 -18.95 3.06
CA GLY A 864 3.38 -19.71 3.48
C GLY A 864 3.30 -21.22 3.22
N LEU A 865 2.09 -21.81 3.22
CA LEU A 865 1.93 -23.27 2.99
C LEU A 865 2.09 -23.69 1.53
N VAL A 866 1.74 -22.83 0.59
CA VAL A 866 1.97 -23.08 -0.84
C VAL A 866 3.49 -23.07 -1.14
N LEU A 867 4.23 -22.15 -0.52
CA LEU A 867 5.68 -22.05 -0.68
C LEU A 867 6.46 -23.17 0.03
N LEU A 868 5.99 -23.62 1.23
CA LEU A 868 6.63 -24.73 1.95
C LEU A 868 6.45 -26.10 1.29
N ARG A 869 5.40 -26.31 0.50
CA ARG A 869 5.25 -27.54 -0.28
C ARG A 869 6.26 -27.65 -1.42
N ARG A 870 6.77 -26.54 -1.95
CA ARG A 870 7.80 -26.55 -3.02
C ARG A 870 9.21 -26.88 -2.51
N ARG A 871 9.53 -26.65 -1.23
CA ARG A 871 10.86 -27.04 -0.66
C ARG A 871 11.00 -28.54 -0.34
N ARG A 872 9.99 -29.37 -0.60
CA ARG A 872 10.06 -30.82 -0.34
C ARG A 872 9.87 -31.69 -1.59
N ARG A 873 10.10 -31.12 -2.76
CA ARG A 873 10.22 -31.93 -3.97
C ARG A 873 11.57 -31.60 -4.67
#